data_79e11736084556c7ce1c5b14d0a4068c
#
_entry.id   79e11736084556c7ce1c5b14d0a4068c
#
_cell.length_a   1.000
_cell.length_b   1.000
_cell.length_c   1.000
_cell.angle_alpha   90.00
_cell.angle_beta   90.00
_cell.angle_gamma   90.00
#
_symmetry.space_group_name_H-M   'P 1'
#
loop_
_entity.id
_entity.type
_entity.pdbx_description
1 polymer ?
#
loop_
_entity_poly.entity_id
_entity_poly.type
_entity_poly.pdbx_seq_one_letter_code
_entity_poly.pdbx_strand_id
1 'polypeptide(L)'
;MSNLPETRTSRVTVRLIAIQILVFSLLVTLGGRLWYLQIRNGQEYADEAKSNHVQQVVEPATRGSILDARGVPLADNQTRLVVSASRTDLLKMKDDGKAVLGRLARVLGMSEKEIRNKVRLCDSKTPQPCWNGSPYQPIPITDEATTQQALQIRERSEDFPGISAEPTAVRRYAAPGNANTAQVLGYLSPVTDAEINKAKDTRSPLLRSDQIGRSGLERTYDSALRGKAAVTRYEVDNLGRVIGQANSEKGRAGASVVTSVDARVQAIAEKQLDQAMKDARKNFDKNTGTNYKADSGAVVVMEAKTGRVVAMASNPSYDPNAWVGGISGKDYAHLTGKDSNYPLLNRAIQGQAAPGSIFKVISTSAAVNAGYDFNGHYPCTSSYSIGGQVFKNFEGEGHGDISLGRALEVSCDTVFYRLSHEEWKKDGGDKPKKDPNDWFYKTAHQFGLGKETGIDLPNEVRGRVPDRKWKNAFWKANKAGWCEQAKAWPKKKDFGTKLAREGCLEGMKLHAYDSINYAIGQGDTLVTPIQMATIYGAISNGGTLYDPTVGKAIVSPDGKHIQRIQPHAHGKLPVSKKTLGQMDGALAGVATRGTAAWRFGGWPQDKIPMHAKTGTAEVYGKQTTSWFATYTKDYTIVMTISQGGTGSGASGPAVRNIYNALYGVDEKGGIDPKAALLPKPEARLPKIEGDGSIEAQPIKPYVPPSPSPSASESPR
;
A
#
# COMPACT_ATOMS: atom_id res chain seq x y z
N MET A 1 53.86 -22.01 96.47
CA MET A 1 52.50 -21.61 96.17
C MET A 1 52.39 -21.32 94.66
N SER A 2 51.68 -22.13 94.01
CA SER A 2 51.61 -22.35 92.58
C SER A 2 50.77 -21.31 91.89
N ASN A 3 51.28 -20.68 90.87
CA ASN A 3 50.46 -19.99 89.87
C ASN A 3 50.45 -20.74 88.57
N LEU A 4 49.30 -21.36 88.25
CA LEU A 4 48.97 -21.99 86.96
C LEU A 4 48.75 -20.93 85.85
N PRO A 5 49.23 -21.18 84.61
CA PRO A 5 48.92 -20.30 83.49
C PRO A 5 47.68 -20.83 82.74
N GLU A 6 46.52 -20.32 83.05
CA GLU A 6 45.34 -20.41 82.20
C GLU A 6 45.34 -19.24 81.24
N THR A 7 45.46 -19.49 79.94
CA THR A 7 44.87 -18.63 78.86
C THR A 7 45.33 -18.95 77.41
N ARG A 8 46.09 -20.04 77.18
CA ARG A 8 46.56 -20.35 75.81
C ARG A 8 45.61 -21.26 75.01
N THR A 9 44.82 -22.10 75.64
CA THR A 9 43.93 -23.10 75.01
C THR A 9 42.65 -22.47 74.41
N SER A 10 42.09 -21.44 75.01
CA SER A 10 40.83 -20.84 74.55
C SER A 10 40.97 -20.09 73.21
N ARG A 11 42.13 -19.49 72.98
CA ARG A 11 42.34 -18.77 71.67
C ARG A 11 42.55 -19.68 70.46
N VAL A 12 43.11 -20.88 70.71
CA VAL A 12 43.26 -21.89 69.63
C VAL A 12 41.95 -22.53 69.30
N THR A 13 41.09 -22.82 70.28
CA THR A 13 39.77 -23.38 70.11
C THR A 13 38.84 -22.39 69.34
N VAL A 14 38.88 -21.13 69.70
CA VAL A 14 38.12 -20.07 68.99
C VAL A 14 38.55 -19.91 67.51
N ARG A 15 39.86 -19.97 67.24
CA ARG A 15 40.40 -19.99 65.90
C ARG A 15 39.97 -21.21 65.07
N LEU A 16 39.98 -22.38 65.66
CA LEU A 16 39.53 -23.65 65.08
C LEU A 16 38.02 -23.58 64.75
N ILE A 17 37.20 -23.08 65.68
CA ILE A 17 35.76 -22.88 65.43
C ILE A 17 35.53 -21.89 64.34
N ALA A 18 36.25 -20.78 64.28
CA ALA A 18 36.13 -19.78 63.21
C ALA A 18 36.49 -20.37 61.84
N ILE A 19 37.56 -21.20 61.76
CA ILE A 19 37.96 -21.91 60.53
C ILE A 19 36.89 -22.94 60.15
N GLN A 20 36.33 -23.69 61.10
CA GLN A 20 35.26 -24.67 60.86
C GLN A 20 34.00 -23.98 60.31
N ILE A 21 33.61 -22.86 60.88
CA ILE A 21 32.45 -22.04 60.38
C ILE A 21 32.73 -21.56 58.99
N LEU A 22 33.94 -21.09 58.70
CA LEU A 22 34.32 -20.58 57.37
C LEU A 22 34.32 -21.69 56.31
N VAL A 23 34.89 -22.88 56.65
CA VAL A 23 34.88 -24.07 55.78
C VAL A 23 33.44 -24.56 55.55
N PHE A 24 32.62 -24.62 56.62
CA PHE A 24 31.22 -25.04 56.53
C PHE A 24 30.38 -24.03 55.64
N SER A 25 30.56 -22.73 55.86
CA SER A 25 29.95 -21.69 55.04
C SER A 25 30.34 -21.82 53.56
N LEU A 26 31.61 -22.10 53.29
CA LEU A 26 32.12 -22.32 51.93
C LEU A 26 31.51 -23.57 51.28
N LEU A 27 31.40 -24.67 52.03
CA LEU A 27 30.76 -25.91 51.56
C LEU A 27 29.27 -25.73 51.33
N VAL A 28 28.54 -24.99 52.18
CA VAL A 28 27.13 -24.65 51.99
C VAL A 28 26.94 -23.79 50.77
N THR A 29 27.80 -22.79 50.55
CA THR A 29 27.77 -21.93 49.37
C THR A 29 28.04 -22.70 48.07
N LEU A 30 29.06 -23.58 48.10
CA LEU A 30 29.37 -24.46 46.97
C LEU A 30 28.23 -25.45 46.68
N GLY A 31 27.67 -26.08 47.72
CA GLY A 31 26.54 -27.00 47.62
C GLY A 31 25.28 -26.28 47.09
N GLY A 32 24.99 -25.08 47.58
CA GLY A 32 23.90 -24.25 47.10
C GLY A 32 24.09 -23.82 45.63
N ARG A 33 25.32 -23.49 45.24
CA ARG A 33 25.65 -23.18 43.86
C ARG A 33 25.55 -24.40 42.93
N LEU A 34 25.99 -25.54 43.40
CA LEU A 34 25.89 -26.80 42.66
C LEU A 34 24.43 -27.22 42.47
N TRP A 35 23.62 -27.13 43.54
CA TRP A 35 22.18 -27.35 43.46
C TRP A 35 21.50 -26.39 42.48
N TYR A 36 21.83 -25.09 42.51
CA TYR A 36 21.31 -24.08 41.61
C TYR A 36 21.64 -24.40 40.12
N LEU A 37 22.90 -24.75 39.86
CA LEU A 37 23.37 -25.07 38.51
C LEU A 37 22.83 -26.40 37.97
N GLN A 38 22.71 -27.44 38.82
CA GLN A 38 22.31 -28.78 38.37
C GLN A 38 20.80 -29.02 38.42
N ILE A 39 20.09 -28.47 39.41
CA ILE A 39 18.67 -28.78 39.61
C ILE A 39 17.78 -27.65 39.07
N ARG A 40 18.10 -26.40 39.36
CA ARG A 40 17.24 -25.30 38.92
C ARG A 40 17.49 -24.87 37.47
N ASN A 41 18.74 -24.82 37.04
CA ASN A 41 19.12 -24.41 35.68
C ASN A 41 19.75 -25.55 34.86
N GLY A 42 19.78 -26.77 35.39
CA GLY A 42 20.44 -27.92 34.76
C GLY A 42 19.87 -28.25 33.39
N GLN A 43 18.55 -28.06 33.19
CA GLN A 43 17.88 -28.29 31.92
C GLN A 43 18.24 -27.22 30.89
N GLU A 44 18.31 -25.97 31.32
CA GLU A 44 18.70 -24.84 30.48
C GLU A 44 20.16 -24.97 30.02
N TYR A 45 21.09 -25.32 30.94
CA TYR A 45 22.48 -25.57 30.57
C TYR A 45 22.69 -26.87 29.77
N ALA A 46 21.85 -27.88 29.95
CA ALA A 46 21.88 -29.10 29.14
C ALA A 46 21.37 -28.80 27.70
N ASP A 47 20.37 -27.95 27.58
CA ASP A 47 19.86 -27.53 26.29
C ASP A 47 20.82 -26.55 25.58
N GLU A 48 21.48 -25.66 26.30
CA GLU A 48 22.60 -24.84 25.78
C GLU A 48 23.78 -25.69 25.33
N ALA A 49 24.18 -26.71 26.12
CA ALA A 49 25.23 -27.62 25.74
C ALA A 49 24.88 -28.44 24.50
N LYS A 50 23.64 -28.93 24.39
CA LYS A 50 23.15 -29.59 23.17
C LYS A 50 23.13 -28.65 21.96
N SER A 51 22.75 -27.40 22.15
CA SER A 51 22.73 -26.42 21.07
C SER A 51 24.11 -26.06 20.53
N ASN A 52 25.14 -26.11 21.39
CA ASN A 52 26.53 -25.86 21.02
C ASN A 52 27.18 -27.00 20.22
N HIS A 53 26.60 -28.21 20.26
CA HIS A 53 27.08 -29.37 19.51
C HIS A 53 26.35 -29.57 18.16
N VAL A 54 25.37 -28.71 17.81
CA VAL A 54 24.62 -28.85 16.59
C VAL A 54 24.81 -27.59 15.70
N GLN A 55 25.45 -27.78 14.58
CA GLN A 55 25.52 -26.75 13.53
C GLN A 55 24.35 -26.89 12.54
N GLN A 56 23.63 -25.81 12.33
CA GLN A 56 22.48 -25.79 11.42
C GLN A 56 22.87 -25.13 10.09
N VAL A 57 22.74 -25.89 9.00
CA VAL A 57 22.86 -25.40 7.63
C VAL A 57 21.47 -25.21 7.08
N VAL A 58 21.17 -23.98 6.65
CA VAL A 58 19.88 -23.57 6.10
C VAL A 58 20.06 -23.27 4.62
N GLU A 59 19.34 -24.00 3.77
CA GLU A 59 19.22 -23.70 2.34
C GLU A 59 17.88 -22.98 2.10
N PRO A 60 17.91 -21.68 1.76
CA PRO A 60 16.69 -20.90 1.55
C PRO A 60 15.82 -21.50 0.43
N ALA A 61 14.51 -21.51 0.65
CA ALA A 61 13.57 -21.92 -0.39
C ALA A 61 13.54 -20.91 -1.55
N THR A 62 13.37 -21.39 -2.76
CA THR A 62 13.05 -20.52 -3.90
C THR A 62 11.69 -19.90 -3.68
N ARG A 63 11.62 -18.57 -3.67
CA ARG A 63 10.36 -17.84 -3.49
C ARG A 63 9.46 -17.98 -4.72
N GLY A 64 8.17 -18.17 -4.52
CA GLY A 64 7.19 -18.28 -5.60
C GLY A 64 7.09 -17.01 -6.44
N SER A 65 6.69 -17.14 -7.70
CA SER A 65 6.51 -16.01 -8.61
C SER A 65 5.20 -15.28 -8.37
N ILE A 66 5.16 -13.97 -8.65
CA ILE A 66 3.93 -13.18 -8.76
C ILE A 66 3.72 -12.90 -10.24
N LEU A 67 2.60 -13.36 -10.77
CA LEU A 67 2.30 -13.35 -12.20
C LEU A 67 1.12 -12.42 -12.47
N ASP A 68 1.10 -11.82 -13.64
CA ASP A 68 -0.06 -11.09 -14.13
C ASP A 68 -1.22 -12.03 -14.49
N ALA A 69 -2.35 -11.49 -14.92
CA ALA A 69 -3.54 -12.26 -15.32
C ALA A 69 -3.29 -13.23 -16.48
N ARG A 70 -2.21 -13.04 -17.23
CA ARG A 70 -1.82 -13.78 -18.43
C ARG A 70 -0.63 -14.74 -18.19
N GLY A 71 -0.18 -14.88 -16.94
CA GLY A 71 0.95 -15.71 -16.56
C GLY A 71 2.32 -15.07 -16.75
N VAL A 72 2.37 -13.77 -17.12
CA VAL A 72 3.65 -13.06 -17.30
C VAL A 72 4.23 -12.68 -15.93
N PRO A 73 5.52 -12.96 -15.66
CA PRO A 73 6.12 -12.61 -14.38
C PRO A 73 6.15 -11.10 -14.15
N LEU A 74 5.54 -10.67 -13.05
CA LEU A 74 5.68 -9.34 -12.45
C LEU A 74 6.84 -9.34 -11.45
N ALA A 75 6.97 -10.42 -10.67
CA ALA A 75 8.11 -10.69 -9.82
C ALA A 75 8.46 -12.17 -9.86
N ASP A 76 9.73 -12.47 -10.12
CA ASP A 76 10.29 -13.83 -10.19
C ASP A 76 11.67 -13.90 -9.51
N ASN A 77 12.42 -14.96 -9.75
CA ASN A 77 13.78 -15.10 -9.26
C ASN A 77 14.73 -15.27 -10.44
N GLN A 78 15.86 -14.58 -10.36
CA GLN A 78 16.96 -14.70 -11.29
C GLN A 78 18.17 -15.26 -10.58
N THR A 79 18.82 -16.27 -11.14
CA THR A 79 20.10 -16.74 -10.63
C THR A 79 21.17 -15.71 -10.93
N ARG A 80 21.82 -15.20 -9.88
CA ARG A 80 22.95 -14.27 -9.96
C ARG A 80 24.12 -14.79 -9.14
N LEU A 81 25.33 -14.39 -9.50
CA LEU A 81 26.51 -14.65 -8.70
C LEU A 81 26.58 -13.63 -7.58
N VAL A 82 26.27 -14.08 -6.37
CA VAL A 82 26.25 -13.24 -5.17
C VAL A 82 27.55 -13.44 -4.41
N VAL A 83 28.26 -12.33 -4.17
CA VAL A 83 29.42 -12.33 -3.28
C VAL A 83 28.94 -11.91 -1.89
N SER A 84 29.16 -12.77 -0.91
CA SER A 84 28.73 -12.57 0.46
C SER A 84 29.91 -12.66 1.45
N ALA A 85 29.81 -11.97 2.57
CA ALA A 85 30.79 -12.00 3.67
C ALA A 85 30.20 -12.56 4.94
N SER A 86 30.87 -13.54 5.55
CA SER A 86 30.57 -14.04 6.89
C SER A 86 31.16 -13.08 7.93
N ARG A 87 30.31 -12.26 8.54
CA ARG A 87 30.75 -11.31 9.57
C ARG A 87 31.39 -12.03 10.78
N THR A 88 30.85 -13.18 11.17
CA THR A 88 31.35 -13.96 12.28
C THR A 88 32.78 -14.47 12.03
N ASP A 89 33.09 -14.86 10.81
CA ASP A 89 34.42 -15.33 10.46
C ASP A 89 35.42 -14.18 10.29
N LEU A 90 34.97 -13.04 9.73
CA LEU A 90 35.80 -11.85 9.66
C LEU A 90 36.21 -11.35 11.05
N LEU A 91 35.30 -11.32 12.03
CA LEU A 91 35.57 -10.89 13.39
C LEU A 91 36.52 -11.81 14.19
N LYS A 92 36.72 -13.09 13.77
CA LYS A 92 37.68 -14.00 14.35
C LYS A 92 39.12 -13.70 13.91
N MET A 93 39.32 -12.87 12.88
CA MET A 93 40.64 -12.49 12.35
C MET A 93 41.27 -11.41 13.22
N LYS A 94 42.60 -11.34 13.26
CA LYS A 94 43.36 -10.38 14.07
C LYS A 94 43.07 -8.91 13.72
N ASP A 95 42.67 -8.62 12.47
CA ASP A 95 42.39 -7.30 11.94
C ASP A 95 40.90 -7.04 11.66
N ASP A 96 40.01 -7.88 12.24
CA ASP A 96 38.56 -7.88 11.94
C ASP A 96 38.26 -8.00 10.43
N GLY A 97 39.11 -8.73 9.72
CA GLY A 97 38.97 -8.97 8.29
C GLY A 97 39.29 -7.78 7.37
N LYS A 98 39.95 -6.73 7.87
CA LYS A 98 40.25 -5.52 7.06
C LYS A 98 41.07 -5.83 5.81
N ALA A 99 42.10 -6.67 5.93
CA ALA A 99 42.94 -7.05 4.79
C ALA A 99 42.14 -7.85 3.74
N VAL A 100 41.24 -8.73 4.17
CA VAL A 100 40.34 -9.49 3.29
C VAL A 100 39.38 -8.55 2.56
N LEU A 101 38.71 -7.65 3.27
CA LEU A 101 37.79 -6.68 2.68
C LEU A 101 38.49 -5.72 1.72
N GLY A 102 39.73 -5.35 2.01
CA GLY A 102 40.57 -4.54 1.10
C GLY A 102 40.95 -5.28 -0.19
N ARG A 103 41.22 -6.60 -0.13
CA ARG A 103 41.43 -7.42 -1.34
C ARG A 103 40.13 -7.58 -2.13
N LEU A 104 39.01 -7.84 -1.42
CA LEU A 104 37.70 -7.95 -2.04
C LEU A 104 37.28 -6.67 -2.77
N ALA A 105 37.54 -5.51 -2.18
CA ALA A 105 37.29 -4.20 -2.78
C ALA A 105 37.97 -4.06 -4.17
N ARG A 106 39.22 -4.51 -4.26
CA ARG A 106 39.96 -4.47 -5.54
C ARG A 106 39.41 -5.42 -6.58
N VAL A 107 38.99 -6.61 -6.19
CA VAL A 107 38.39 -7.60 -7.12
C VAL A 107 37.04 -7.13 -7.63
N LEU A 108 36.22 -6.58 -6.76
CA LEU A 108 34.87 -6.13 -7.10
C LEU A 108 34.82 -4.74 -7.76
N GLY A 109 35.93 -3.97 -7.70
CA GLY A 109 35.93 -2.58 -8.15
C GLY A 109 35.13 -1.63 -7.26
N MET A 110 34.86 -2.02 -6.01
CA MET A 110 34.11 -1.26 -5.02
C MET A 110 35.04 -0.52 -4.04
N SER A 111 34.54 0.54 -3.40
CA SER A 111 35.31 1.17 -2.35
C SER A 111 35.34 0.31 -1.09
N GLU A 112 36.49 0.23 -0.41
CA GLU A 112 36.64 -0.52 0.84
C GLU A 112 35.68 0.02 1.94
N LYS A 113 35.45 1.33 1.95
CA LYS A 113 34.51 1.98 2.87
C LYS A 113 33.06 1.49 2.64
N GLU A 114 32.67 1.33 1.40
CA GLU A 114 31.33 0.83 1.04
C GLU A 114 31.15 -0.61 1.51
N ILE A 115 32.09 -1.50 1.23
CA ILE A 115 32.05 -2.90 1.65
C ILE A 115 31.99 -3.00 3.18
N ARG A 116 32.82 -2.26 3.89
CA ARG A 116 32.81 -2.22 5.37
C ARG A 116 31.48 -1.74 5.92
N ASN A 117 30.87 -0.75 5.30
CA ASN A 117 29.56 -0.27 5.72
C ASN A 117 28.49 -1.35 5.53
N LYS A 118 28.47 -2.06 4.38
CA LYS A 118 27.53 -3.15 4.14
C LYS A 118 27.64 -4.27 5.17
N VAL A 119 28.85 -4.62 5.62
CA VAL A 119 29.09 -5.69 6.64
C VAL A 119 28.73 -5.24 8.06
N ARG A 120 28.61 -3.94 8.30
CA ARG A 120 28.25 -3.40 9.63
C ARG A 120 26.78 -3.64 9.93
N LEU A 121 26.46 -4.08 11.16
CA LEU A 121 25.08 -4.17 11.60
C LEU A 121 24.45 -2.79 11.78
N CYS A 122 23.19 -2.68 11.42
CA CYS A 122 22.41 -1.46 11.64
C CYS A 122 22.06 -1.30 13.12
N ASP A 123 22.25 -0.10 13.62
CA ASP A 123 21.72 0.40 14.89
C ASP A 123 21.18 1.81 14.70
N SER A 124 20.67 2.42 15.75
CA SER A 124 20.10 3.78 15.71
C SER A 124 21.09 4.88 15.30
N LYS A 125 22.40 4.60 15.29
CA LYS A 125 23.49 5.54 15.00
C LYS A 125 24.29 5.15 13.77
N THR A 126 24.10 3.96 13.21
CA THR A 126 24.88 3.45 12.10
C THR A 126 24.35 4.01 10.77
N PRO A 127 25.18 4.72 9.98
CA PRO A 127 24.78 5.22 8.67
C PRO A 127 24.50 4.08 7.68
N GLN A 128 23.50 4.25 6.84
CA GLN A 128 23.23 3.37 5.71
C GLN A 128 24.32 3.51 4.60
N PRO A 129 24.62 2.45 3.84
CA PRO A 129 24.10 1.09 3.95
C PRO A 129 24.71 0.35 5.14
N CYS A 130 23.90 -0.44 5.83
CA CYS A 130 24.30 -1.34 6.89
C CYS A 130 23.43 -2.60 6.83
N TRP A 131 23.88 -3.70 7.45
CA TRP A 131 23.15 -4.96 7.45
C TRP A 131 22.06 -4.99 8.52
N ASN A 132 20.81 -5.15 8.11
CA ASN A 132 19.64 -5.20 9.00
C ASN A 132 19.16 -6.65 9.29
N GLY A 133 19.86 -7.66 8.76
CA GLY A 133 19.57 -9.06 8.98
C GLY A 133 20.34 -9.63 10.18
N SER A 134 20.28 -10.97 10.32
CA SER A 134 21.02 -11.68 11.37
C SER A 134 22.53 -11.49 11.25
N PRO A 135 23.27 -11.30 12.37
CA PRO A 135 24.72 -11.22 12.35
C PRO A 135 25.42 -12.54 11.98
N TYR A 136 24.69 -13.65 12.00
CA TYR A 136 25.20 -15.00 11.68
C TYR A 136 24.96 -15.41 10.24
N GLN A 137 24.24 -14.59 9.48
CA GLN A 137 23.98 -14.82 8.06
C GLN A 137 25.12 -14.27 7.19
N PRO A 138 25.48 -14.93 6.08
CA PRO A 138 26.33 -14.33 5.07
C PRO A 138 25.69 -13.03 4.56
N ILE A 139 26.44 -11.94 4.65
CA ILE A 139 25.98 -10.61 4.28
C ILE A 139 26.27 -10.39 2.80
N PRO A 140 25.27 -10.18 1.93
CA PRO A 140 25.50 -9.91 0.52
C PRO A 140 26.26 -8.59 0.33
N ILE A 141 27.40 -8.64 -0.36
CA ILE A 141 28.20 -7.47 -0.71
C ILE A 141 27.75 -6.95 -2.08
N THR A 142 27.58 -7.86 -3.04
CA THR A 142 27.06 -7.56 -4.38
C THR A 142 26.37 -8.79 -4.96
N ASP A 143 25.32 -8.57 -5.72
CA ASP A 143 24.61 -9.57 -6.54
C ASP A 143 24.89 -9.38 -8.04
N GLU A 144 25.82 -8.51 -8.39
CA GLU A 144 26.24 -8.18 -9.76
C GLU A 144 27.66 -8.64 -10.06
N ALA A 145 28.20 -9.61 -9.31
CA ALA A 145 29.54 -10.11 -9.58
C ALA A 145 29.61 -10.80 -10.96
N THR A 146 30.64 -10.47 -11.71
CA THR A 146 30.92 -11.15 -12.98
C THR A 146 31.41 -12.58 -12.74
N THR A 147 31.26 -13.46 -13.73
CA THR A 147 31.79 -14.82 -13.64
C THR A 147 33.28 -14.85 -13.32
N GLN A 148 34.07 -13.94 -13.90
CA GLN A 148 35.49 -13.83 -13.63
C GLN A 148 35.80 -13.45 -12.18
N GLN A 149 35.07 -12.47 -11.61
CA GLN A 149 35.23 -12.07 -10.20
C GLN A 149 34.85 -13.20 -9.24
N ALA A 150 33.73 -13.89 -9.51
CA ALA A 150 33.32 -15.02 -8.71
C ALA A 150 34.32 -16.20 -8.76
N LEU A 151 34.81 -16.55 -9.93
CA LEU A 151 35.85 -17.55 -10.08
C LEU A 151 37.15 -17.17 -9.35
N GLN A 152 37.62 -15.94 -9.49
CA GLN A 152 38.80 -15.44 -8.78
C GLN A 152 38.67 -15.58 -7.24
N ILE A 153 37.50 -15.31 -6.70
CA ILE A 153 37.25 -15.47 -5.26
C ILE A 153 37.22 -16.95 -4.87
N ARG A 154 36.59 -17.79 -5.67
CA ARG A 154 36.47 -19.24 -5.38
C ARG A 154 37.78 -20.00 -5.53
N GLU A 155 38.56 -19.72 -6.58
CA GLU A 155 39.87 -20.36 -6.83
C GLU A 155 40.91 -19.95 -5.79
N ARG A 156 40.80 -18.75 -5.22
CA ARG A 156 41.72 -18.23 -4.20
C ARG A 156 41.05 -18.10 -2.85
N SER A 157 40.25 -19.09 -2.44
CA SER A 157 39.50 -19.07 -1.19
C SER A 157 40.36 -18.83 0.06
N GLU A 158 41.64 -19.21 0.02
CA GLU A 158 42.64 -18.91 1.05
C GLU A 158 42.97 -17.43 1.19
N ASP A 159 42.85 -16.65 0.13
CA ASP A 159 43.04 -15.21 0.11
C ASP A 159 41.77 -14.48 0.58
N PHE A 160 40.63 -15.17 0.54
CA PHE A 160 39.28 -14.62 0.85
C PHE A 160 38.54 -15.40 1.94
N PRO A 161 39.21 -15.69 3.10
CA PRO A 161 38.52 -16.41 4.18
C PRO A 161 37.29 -15.62 4.66
N GLY A 162 36.17 -16.33 4.85
CA GLY A 162 34.89 -15.72 5.22
C GLY A 162 34.15 -15.00 4.10
N ILE A 163 34.64 -15.12 2.85
CA ILE A 163 33.94 -14.61 1.65
C ILE A 163 33.46 -15.81 0.84
N SER A 164 32.24 -15.74 0.34
CA SER A 164 31.68 -16.71 -0.60
C SER A 164 31.23 -16.02 -1.89
N ALA A 165 31.29 -16.75 -3.00
CA ALA A 165 30.78 -16.30 -4.31
C ALA A 165 29.97 -17.44 -4.91
N GLU A 166 28.65 -17.41 -4.71
CA GLU A 166 27.76 -18.52 -5.04
C GLU A 166 26.62 -18.09 -5.95
N PRO A 167 26.18 -18.96 -6.89
CA PRO A 167 24.95 -18.72 -7.64
C PRO A 167 23.75 -18.78 -6.67
N THR A 168 23.06 -17.67 -6.55
CA THR A 168 21.92 -17.51 -5.63
C THR A 168 20.70 -17.01 -6.38
N ALA A 169 19.53 -17.52 -6.04
CA ALA A 169 18.26 -17.04 -6.56
C ALA A 169 17.95 -15.67 -5.91
N VAL A 170 18.05 -14.62 -6.70
CA VAL A 170 17.80 -13.23 -6.29
C VAL A 170 16.44 -12.79 -6.83
N ARG A 171 15.63 -12.13 -5.99
CA ARG A 171 14.33 -11.60 -6.41
C ARG A 171 14.50 -10.56 -7.51
N ARG A 172 13.65 -10.66 -8.55
CA ARG A 172 13.61 -9.72 -9.66
C ARG A 172 12.17 -9.20 -9.83
N TYR A 173 12.02 -7.90 -9.95
CA TYR A 173 10.77 -7.23 -10.30
C TYR A 173 10.87 -6.87 -11.79
N ALA A 174 10.11 -7.60 -12.61
CA ALA A 174 10.43 -7.73 -14.04
C ALA A 174 9.94 -6.58 -14.92
N ALA A 175 9.03 -5.72 -14.47
CA ALA A 175 8.44 -4.59 -15.21
C ALA A 175 8.05 -4.91 -16.68
N PRO A 176 7.26 -5.97 -16.94
CA PRO A 176 6.94 -6.41 -18.29
C PRO A 176 6.15 -5.37 -19.07
N GLY A 177 6.56 -5.06 -20.29
CA GLY A 177 5.92 -4.01 -21.09
C GLY A 177 6.02 -2.60 -20.49
N ASN A 178 7.02 -2.36 -19.64
CA ASN A 178 7.23 -1.16 -18.83
C ASN A 178 6.16 -0.94 -17.72
N ALA A 179 5.44 -1.98 -17.31
CA ALA A 179 4.57 -1.94 -16.14
C ALA A 179 5.40 -2.03 -14.86
N ASN A 180 5.51 -0.95 -14.12
CA ASN A 180 6.32 -0.90 -12.89
C ASN A 180 5.68 -1.71 -11.74
N THR A 181 4.37 -1.56 -11.51
CA THR A 181 3.59 -2.26 -10.47
C THR A 181 4.14 -2.16 -9.03
N ALA A 182 5.09 -1.29 -8.75
CA ALA A 182 5.85 -1.23 -7.50
C ALA A 182 4.98 -1.23 -6.24
N GLN A 183 3.97 -0.34 -6.17
CA GLN A 183 3.12 -0.22 -4.98
C GLN A 183 2.16 -1.41 -4.81
N VAL A 184 1.87 -2.14 -5.90
CA VAL A 184 1.06 -3.37 -5.86
C VAL A 184 1.90 -4.54 -5.40
N LEU A 185 3.10 -4.71 -5.98
CA LEU A 185 4.00 -5.81 -5.63
C LEU A 185 4.59 -5.65 -4.22
N GLY A 186 5.05 -4.45 -3.89
CA GLY A 186 5.81 -4.23 -2.68
C GLY A 186 7.28 -4.63 -2.82
N TYR A 187 7.92 -4.93 -1.70
CA TYR A 187 9.34 -5.29 -1.64
C TYR A 187 9.66 -6.22 -0.48
N LEU A 188 10.83 -6.82 -0.52
CA LEU A 188 11.35 -7.72 0.51
C LEU A 188 12.38 -7.02 1.38
N SER A 189 12.51 -7.48 2.63
CA SER A 189 13.69 -7.20 3.45
C SER A 189 13.96 -8.36 4.41
N PRO A 190 15.18 -8.45 4.97
CA PRO A 190 15.49 -9.44 5.98
C PRO A 190 14.55 -9.39 7.19
N VAL A 191 14.31 -10.55 7.78
CA VAL A 191 13.54 -10.71 9.00
C VAL A 191 14.28 -10.10 10.20
N THR A 192 13.54 -9.55 11.17
CA THR A 192 14.09 -9.03 12.43
C THR A 192 13.95 -10.06 13.55
N ASP A 193 14.79 -9.97 14.59
CA ASP A 193 14.71 -10.87 15.76
C ASP A 193 13.35 -10.78 16.48
N ALA A 194 12.73 -9.62 16.51
CA ALA A 194 11.38 -9.45 17.07
C ALA A 194 10.31 -10.24 16.28
N GLU A 195 10.43 -10.30 14.96
CA GLU A 195 9.53 -11.06 14.09
C GLU A 195 9.77 -12.58 14.23
N ILE A 196 11.02 -13.01 14.33
CA ILE A 196 11.37 -14.41 14.60
C ILE A 196 10.72 -14.86 15.91
N ASN A 197 10.92 -14.10 16.99
CA ASN A 197 10.36 -14.41 18.30
C ASN A 197 8.83 -14.47 18.28
N LYS A 198 8.17 -13.56 17.55
CA LYS A 198 6.72 -13.56 17.39
C LYS A 198 6.20 -14.76 16.59
N ALA A 199 6.98 -15.23 15.61
CA ALA A 199 6.60 -16.33 14.73
C ALA A 199 7.02 -17.71 15.24
N LYS A 200 7.75 -17.81 16.36
CA LYS A 200 8.36 -19.05 16.88
C LYS A 200 7.36 -20.21 17.05
N ASP A 201 6.16 -19.90 17.53
CA ASP A 201 5.11 -20.89 17.81
C ASP A 201 4.03 -20.94 16.71
N THR A 202 4.29 -20.37 15.55
CA THR A 202 3.36 -20.39 14.42
C THR A 202 3.58 -21.62 13.53
N ARG A 203 2.61 -21.90 12.64
CA ARG A 203 2.72 -22.98 11.63
C ARG A 203 3.84 -22.75 10.60
N SER A 204 4.36 -21.55 10.51
CA SER A 204 5.44 -21.14 9.59
C SER A 204 6.47 -20.31 10.36
N PRO A 205 7.29 -20.93 11.23
CA PRO A 205 8.33 -20.21 11.95
C PRO A 205 9.30 -19.53 10.98
N LEU A 206 9.76 -18.35 11.37
CA LEU A 206 10.72 -17.58 10.59
C LEU A 206 12.14 -18.00 10.95
N LEU A 207 12.97 -18.17 9.95
CA LEU A 207 14.39 -18.40 10.11
C LEU A 207 15.17 -17.08 9.98
N ARG A 208 16.34 -17.01 10.62
CA ARG A 208 17.20 -15.81 10.53
C ARG A 208 17.64 -15.46 9.09
N SER A 209 17.63 -16.46 8.20
CA SER A 209 17.95 -16.33 6.78
C SER A 209 16.79 -15.86 5.91
N ASP A 210 15.58 -15.77 6.46
CA ASP A 210 14.40 -15.45 5.65
C ASP A 210 14.37 -13.97 5.24
N GLN A 211 13.87 -13.76 4.05
CA GLN A 211 13.38 -12.46 3.58
C GLN A 211 11.86 -12.48 3.57
N ILE A 212 11.24 -11.44 4.13
CA ILE A 212 9.79 -11.33 4.22
C ILE A 212 9.27 -10.13 3.45
N GLY A 213 8.03 -10.24 2.99
CA GLY A 213 7.33 -9.15 2.33
C GLY A 213 6.99 -8.00 3.29
N ARG A 214 7.37 -6.76 2.93
CA ARG A 214 7.13 -5.56 3.75
C ARG A 214 5.89 -4.79 3.34
N SER A 215 5.52 -4.86 2.09
CA SER A 215 4.35 -4.18 1.53
C SER A 215 3.77 -4.95 0.36
N GLY A 216 2.63 -4.51 -0.16
CA GLY A 216 2.01 -5.07 -1.35
C GLY A 216 1.72 -6.56 -1.26
N LEU A 217 1.65 -7.21 -2.42
CA LEU A 217 1.40 -8.65 -2.56
C LEU A 217 2.49 -9.50 -1.92
N GLU A 218 3.76 -9.02 -1.93
CA GLU A 218 4.86 -9.69 -1.25
C GLU A 218 4.57 -9.90 0.23
N ARG A 219 3.88 -8.94 0.88
CA ARG A 219 3.47 -9.05 2.29
C ARG A 219 2.20 -9.86 2.46
N THR A 220 1.18 -9.59 1.65
CA THR A 220 -0.13 -10.26 1.80
C THR A 220 -0.01 -11.76 1.60
N TYR A 221 0.77 -12.19 0.60
CA TYR A 221 0.95 -13.59 0.25
C TYR A 221 2.28 -14.17 0.70
N ASP A 222 2.99 -13.53 1.67
CA ASP A 222 4.32 -13.95 2.10
C ASP A 222 4.39 -15.43 2.51
N SER A 223 3.43 -15.92 3.28
CA SER A 223 3.39 -17.30 3.74
C SER A 223 3.28 -18.33 2.59
N ALA A 224 2.62 -17.98 1.50
CA ALA A 224 2.54 -18.81 0.32
C ALA A 224 3.78 -18.68 -0.57
N LEU A 225 4.25 -17.44 -0.78
CA LEU A 225 5.38 -17.12 -1.65
C LEU A 225 6.72 -17.58 -1.10
N ARG A 226 6.95 -17.49 0.22
CA ARG A 226 8.25 -17.73 0.87
C ARG A 226 8.69 -19.19 0.78
N GLY A 227 7.76 -20.14 0.76
CA GLY A 227 8.08 -21.56 0.82
C GLY A 227 8.60 -22.02 2.20
N LYS A 228 9.32 -23.11 2.23
CA LYS A 228 9.98 -23.66 3.44
C LYS A 228 11.42 -23.99 3.09
N ALA A 229 12.38 -23.41 3.82
CA ALA A 229 13.79 -23.71 3.66
C ALA A 229 14.10 -25.17 4.01
N ALA A 230 15.12 -25.75 3.37
CA ALA A 230 15.72 -26.99 3.83
C ALA A 230 16.65 -26.69 5.02
N VAL A 231 16.57 -27.53 6.03
CA VAL A 231 17.37 -27.37 7.26
C VAL A 231 18.05 -28.67 7.58
N THR A 232 19.38 -28.68 7.46
CA THR A 232 20.20 -29.83 7.84
C THR A 232 20.96 -29.51 9.13
N ARG A 233 20.81 -30.35 10.15
CA ARG A 233 21.49 -30.21 11.43
C ARG A 233 22.62 -31.22 11.47
N TYR A 234 23.84 -30.73 11.68
CA TYR A 234 25.05 -31.54 11.82
C TYR A 234 25.50 -31.52 13.28
N GLU A 235 25.87 -32.66 13.79
CA GLU A 235 26.60 -32.76 15.06
C GLU A 235 28.05 -32.37 14.83
N VAL A 236 28.58 -31.50 15.70
CA VAL A 236 29.96 -31.01 15.59
C VAL A 236 30.69 -31.25 16.90
N ASP A 237 32.00 -31.52 16.80
CA ASP A 237 32.88 -31.60 17.94
C ASP A 237 33.23 -30.21 18.51
N ASN A 238 34.02 -30.18 19.58
CA ASN A 238 34.48 -28.96 20.25
C ASN A 238 35.38 -28.07 19.37
N LEU A 239 35.83 -28.56 18.21
CA LEU A 239 36.58 -27.81 17.20
C LEU A 239 35.70 -27.39 15.99
N GLY A 240 34.39 -27.66 16.07
CA GLY A 240 33.45 -27.35 14.99
C GLY A 240 33.49 -28.31 13.80
N ARG A 241 34.15 -29.48 13.92
CA ARG A 241 34.22 -30.49 12.86
C ARG A 241 32.96 -31.34 12.89
N VAL A 242 32.37 -31.59 11.73
CA VAL A 242 31.18 -32.44 11.59
C VAL A 242 31.52 -33.88 11.95
N ILE A 243 30.83 -34.44 12.95
CA ILE A 243 30.95 -35.81 13.40
C ILE A 243 29.76 -36.69 13.01
N GLY A 244 28.63 -36.08 12.67
CA GLY A 244 27.43 -36.76 12.22
C GLY A 244 26.35 -35.82 11.69
N GLN A 245 25.29 -36.39 11.12
CA GLN A 245 24.10 -35.66 10.73
C GLN A 245 22.97 -36.02 11.72
N ALA A 246 22.48 -35.03 12.47
CA ALA A 246 21.46 -35.25 13.47
C ALA A 246 20.04 -35.33 12.87
N ASN A 247 19.71 -34.41 11.96
CA ASN A 247 18.38 -34.35 11.33
C ASN A 247 18.43 -33.52 10.04
N SER A 248 17.53 -33.84 9.11
CA SER A 248 17.35 -33.06 7.89
C SER A 248 15.86 -32.83 7.58
N GLU A 249 15.46 -31.57 7.42
CA GLU A 249 14.13 -31.18 6.99
C GLU A 249 14.19 -30.74 5.52
N LYS A 250 13.40 -31.42 4.67
CA LYS A 250 13.35 -31.10 3.25
C LYS A 250 12.70 -29.72 3.04
N GLY A 251 13.33 -28.90 2.22
CA GLY A 251 12.77 -27.64 1.75
C GLY A 251 11.62 -27.83 0.77
N ARG A 252 10.84 -26.79 0.60
CA ARG A 252 9.77 -26.71 -0.39
C ARG A 252 9.75 -25.31 -0.98
N ALA A 253 9.80 -25.20 -2.31
CA ALA A 253 9.65 -23.94 -3.02
C ALA A 253 8.31 -23.24 -2.68
N GLY A 254 8.27 -21.93 -2.79
CA GLY A 254 7.06 -21.15 -2.60
C GLY A 254 6.05 -21.34 -3.73
N ALA A 255 4.78 -21.17 -3.41
CA ALA A 255 3.68 -21.19 -4.37
C ALA A 255 3.66 -19.89 -5.17
N SER A 256 3.29 -19.98 -6.45
CA SER A 256 3.11 -18.80 -7.30
C SER A 256 1.74 -18.15 -7.07
N VAL A 257 1.69 -16.81 -7.15
CA VAL A 257 0.46 -16.03 -7.06
C VAL A 257 0.13 -15.48 -8.44
N VAL A 258 -1.00 -15.90 -9.00
CA VAL A 258 -1.58 -15.31 -10.21
C VAL A 258 -2.47 -14.16 -9.80
N THR A 259 -2.25 -12.98 -10.38
CA THR A 259 -3.02 -11.76 -10.09
C THR A 259 -4.10 -11.50 -11.14
N SER A 260 -4.99 -10.55 -10.86
CA SER A 260 -5.92 -9.97 -11.83
C SER A 260 -5.33 -8.81 -12.63
N VAL A 261 -4.14 -8.36 -12.27
CA VAL A 261 -3.44 -7.28 -12.99
C VAL A 261 -3.07 -7.75 -14.38
N ASP A 262 -3.43 -6.99 -15.40
CA ASP A 262 -2.91 -7.14 -16.77
C ASP A 262 -1.78 -6.14 -16.97
N ALA A 263 -0.56 -6.64 -17.18
CA ALA A 263 0.63 -5.80 -17.27
C ALA A 263 0.55 -4.76 -18.40
N ARG A 264 -0.18 -5.05 -19.49
CA ARG A 264 -0.37 -4.10 -20.61
C ARG A 264 -1.24 -2.93 -20.18
N VAL A 265 -2.36 -3.22 -19.47
CA VAL A 265 -3.28 -2.20 -18.95
C VAL A 265 -2.59 -1.39 -17.85
N GLN A 266 -1.80 -2.05 -17.00
CA GLN A 266 -1.00 -1.39 -15.95
C GLN A 266 -0.01 -0.38 -16.55
N ALA A 267 0.77 -0.79 -17.56
CA ALA A 267 1.72 0.10 -18.23
C ALA A 267 1.05 1.34 -18.85
N ILE A 268 -0.14 1.15 -19.45
CA ILE A 268 -0.91 2.26 -20.01
C ILE A 268 -1.44 3.15 -18.88
N ALA A 269 -1.98 2.59 -17.80
CA ALA A 269 -2.50 3.35 -16.68
C ALA A 269 -1.39 4.22 -16.02
N GLU A 270 -0.20 3.67 -15.81
CA GLU A 270 0.97 4.39 -15.31
C GLU A 270 1.40 5.52 -16.25
N LYS A 271 1.54 5.21 -17.56
CA LYS A 271 1.91 6.18 -18.58
C LYS A 271 0.88 7.33 -18.68
N GLN A 272 -0.41 7.00 -18.68
CA GLN A 272 -1.47 8.00 -18.79
C GLN A 272 -1.58 8.88 -17.54
N LEU A 273 -1.38 8.30 -16.35
CA LEU A 273 -1.32 9.08 -15.11
C LEU A 273 -0.13 10.05 -15.11
N ASP A 274 1.06 9.58 -15.46
CA ASP A 274 2.25 10.41 -15.54
C ASP A 274 2.10 11.54 -16.57
N GLN A 275 1.56 11.22 -17.76
CA GLN A 275 1.30 12.21 -18.81
C GLN A 275 0.28 13.26 -18.37
N ALA A 276 -0.83 12.84 -17.75
CA ALA A 276 -1.85 13.76 -17.23
C ALA A 276 -1.29 14.73 -16.19
N MET A 277 -0.41 14.24 -15.30
CA MET A 277 0.27 15.08 -14.32
C MET A 277 1.24 16.07 -14.99
N LYS A 278 2.01 15.62 -15.99
CA LYS A 278 2.90 16.49 -16.78
C LYS A 278 2.13 17.58 -17.51
N ASP A 279 0.98 17.24 -18.09
CA ASP A 279 0.16 18.18 -18.83
C ASP A 279 -0.56 19.17 -17.90
N ALA A 280 -1.03 18.70 -16.73
CA ALA A 280 -1.59 19.59 -15.71
C ALA A 280 -0.59 20.65 -15.26
N ARG A 281 0.70 20.31 -15.09
CA ARG A 281 1.77 21.27 -14.70
C ARG A 281 2.02 22.38 -15.73
N LYS A 282 1.56 22.23 -16.97
CA LYS A 282 1.65 23.27 -18.01
C LYS A 282 0.52 24.29 -17.91
N ASN A 283 -0.57 23.95 -17.22
CA ASN A 283 -1.76 24.79 -17.12
C ASN A 283 -1.66 25.77 -15.93
N PHE A 284 -2.11 27.00 -16.17
CA PHE A 284 -2.08 28.07 -15.18
C PHE A 284 -3.36 28.05 -14.33
N ASP A 285 -3.20 28.12 -13.02
CA ASP A 285 -4.30 28.26 -12.06
C ASP A 285 -4.50 29.74 -11.71
N LYS A 286 -5.58 30.32 -12.20
CA LYS A 286 -5.92 31.73 -11.97
C LYS A 286 -6.14 32.07 -10.49
N ASN A 287 -6.57 31.09 -9.68
CA ASN A 287 -6.85 31.32 -8.26
C ASN A 287 -5.59 31.47 -7.42
N THR A 288 -4.52 30.73 -7.76
CA THR A 288 -3.24 30.78 -7.04
C THR A 288 -2.18 31.61 -7.75
N GLY A 289 -2.40 32.03 -9.00
CA GLY A 289 -1.44 32.79 -9.78
C GLY A 289 -0.21 32.00 -10.21
N THR A 290 -0.27 30.66 -10.20
CA THR A 290 0.86 29.76 -10.56
C THR A 290 0.33 28.59 -11.40
N ASN A 291 1.23 27.87 -12.08
CA ASN A 291 0.85 26.62 -12.72
C ASN A 291 0.46 25.56 -11.66
N TYR A 292 -0.40 24.63 -12.05
CA TYR A 292 -0.75 23.51 -11.18
C TYR A 292 0.48 22.70 -10.79
N LYS A 293 0.57 22.32 -9.53
CA LYS A 293 1.67 21.50 -9.02
C LYS A 293 1.58 20.06 -9.51
N ALA A 294 0.38 19.52 -9.54
CA ALA A 294 0.09 18.14 -9.93
C ALA A 294 1.13 17.17 -9.37
N ASP A 295 1.33 17.24 -8.05
CA ASP A 295 2.46 16.67 -7.34
C ASP A 295 2.33 15.16 -7.10
N SER A 296 1.11 14.65 -7.14
CA SER A 296 0.83 13.23 -6.96
C SER A 296 -0.51 12.83 -7.58
N GLY A 297 -0.66 11.54 -7.83
CA GLY A 297 -1.91 11.01 -8.38
C GLY A 297 -2.02 9.50 -8.23
N ALA A 298 -3.22 8.99 -8.50
CA ALA A 298 -3.48 7.56 -8.57
C ALA A 298 -4.58 7.26 -9.59
N VAL A 299 -4.54 6.07 -10.16
CA VAL A 299 -5.60 5.52 -11.00
C VAL A 299 -5.86 4.07 -10.62
N VAL A 300 -7.13 3.70 -10.57
CA VAL A 300 -7.62 2.34 -10.36
C VAL A 300 -8.47 1.94 -11.56
N VAL A 301 -8.16 0.80 -12.17
CA VAL A 301 -8.96 0.12 -13.19
C VAL A 301 -9.45 -1.18 -12.60
N MET A 302 -10.76 -1.36 -12.50
CA MET A 302 -11.38 -2.49 -11.80
C MET A 302 -12.52 -3.10 -12.61
N GLU A 303 -12.65 -4.41 -12.58
CA GLU A 303 -13.81 -5.11 -13.12
C GLU A 303 -15.05 -4.80 -12.27
N ALA A 304 -16.10 -4.25 -12.89
CA ALA A 304 -17.30 -3.83 -12.19
C ALA A 304 -18.07 -4.96 -11.52
N LYS A 305 -18.07 -6.18 -12.12
CA LYS A 305 -18.85 -7.33 -11.67
C LYS A 305 -18.17 -8.23 -10.65
N THR A 306 -16.89 -8.04 -10.41
CA THR A 306 -16.09 -8.94 -9.56
C THR A 306 -15.27 -8.21 -8.51
N GLY A 307 -15.07 -6.90 -8.66
CA GLY A 307 -14.15 -6.14 -7.83
C GLY A 307 -12.66 -6.41 -8.12
N ARG A 308 -12.33 -7.22 -9.16
CA ARG A 308 -10.93 -7.53 -9.50
C ARG A 308 -10.22 -6.30 -10.03
N VAL A 309 -9.07 -6.00 -9.45
CA VAL A 309 -8.22 -4.87 -9.87
C VAL A 309 -7.39 -5.30 -11.07
N VAL A 310 -7.63 -4.68 -12.22
CA VAL A 310 -6.93 -4.95 -13.49
C VAL A 310 -5.66 -4.11 -13.61
N ALA A 311 -5.69 -2.89 -13.09
CA ALA A 311 -4.52 -2.03 -12.96
C ALA A 311 -4.69 -1.06 -11.77
N MET A 312 -3.58 -0.76 -11.12
CA MET A 312 -3.52 0.20 -10.02
C MET A 312 -2.19 0.92 -10.07
N ALA A 313 -2.22 2.20 -10.41
CA ALA A 313 -1.01 3.00 -10.50
C ALA A 313 -1.03 4.14 -9.46
N SER A 314 0.15 4.49 -8.98
CA SER A 314 0.42 5.56 -8.04
C SER A 314 1.64 6.36 -8.51
N ASN A 315 1.57 7.69 -8.46
CA ASN A 315 2.66 8.58 -8.84
C ASN A 315 2.87 9.63 -7.72
N PRO A 316 4.11 9.91 -7.26
CA PRO A 316 5.36 9.29 -7.71
C PRO A 316 5.45 7.80 -7.37
N SER A 317 6.22 7.07 -8.17
CA SER A 317 6.49 5.65 -7.99
C SER A 317 7.99 5.42 -7.74
N TYR A 318 8.39 4.15 -7.58
CA TYR A 318 9.77 3.77 -7.33
C TYR A 318 10.11 2.47 -8.08
N ASP A 319 11.40 2.13 -8.17
CA ASP A 319 11.83 0.82 -8.65
C ASP A 319 11.96 -0.14 -7.46
N PRO A 320 11.14 -1.20 -7.38
CA PRO A 320 11.23 -2.17 -6.29
C PRO A 320 12.55 -2.95 -6.28
N ASN A 321 13.28 -3.03 -7.40
CA ASN A 321 14.61 -3.64 -7.46
C ASN A 321 15.63 -2.89 -6.58
N ALA A 322 15.42 -1.62 -6.24
CA ALA A 322 16.27 -0.87 -5.30
C ALA A 322 16.40 -1.52 -3.91
N TRP A 323 15.48 -2.41 -3.55
CA TRP A 323 15.50 -3.16 -2.28
C TRP A 323 16.27 -4.48 -2.36
N VAL A 324 16.53 -4.97 -3.57
CA VAL A 324 17.23 -6.25 -3.79
C VAL A 324 18.70 -6.11 -3.38
N GLY A 325 19.19 -7.03 -2.58
CA GLY A 325 20.56 -6.96 -2.05
C GLY A 325 20.78 -5.89 -0.96
N GLY A 326 19.72 -5.13 -0.57
CA GLY A 326 19.76 -4.06 0.42
C GLY A 326 19.70 -2.67 -0.19
N ILE A 327 18.88 -1.80 0.40
CA ILE A 327 18.68 -0.43 -0.07
C ILE A 327 19.78 0.52 0.42
N SER A 328 20.24 1.44 -0.42
CA SER A 328 21.17 2.48 -0.02
C SER A 328 20.50 3.52 0.90
N GLY A 329 21.26 4.16 1.79
CA GLY A 329 20.74 5.23 2.65
C GLY A 329 20.18 6.43 1.86
N LYS A 330 20.76 6.73 0.71
CA LYS A 330 20.29 7.79 -0.19
C LYS A 330 18.93 7.43 -0.80
N ASP A 331 18.80 6.21 -1.33
CA ASP A 331 17.55 5.75 -1.93
C ASP A 331 16.45 5.62 -0.89
N TYR A 332 16.77 5.08 0.30
CA TYR A 332 15.83 5.02 1.41
C TYR A 332 15.32 6.40 1.83
N ALA A 333 16.22 7.38 2.00
CA ALA A 333 15.85 8.76 2.32
C ALA A 333 14.99 9.39 1.22
N HIS A 334 15.30 9.13 -0.06
CA HIS A 334 14.48 9.57 -1.18
C HIS A 334 13.08 8.93 -1.13
N LEU A 335 12.99 7.60 -0.97
CA LEU A 335 11.71 6.88 -0.99
C LEU A 335 10.79 7.22 0.19
N THR A 336 11.36 7.63 1.33
CA THR A 336 10.61 8.02 2.54
C THR A 336 10.50 9.53 2.73
N GLY A 337 11.15 10.32 1.89
CA GLY A 337 11.28 11.76 2.02
C GLY A 337 10.03 12.53 1.62
N LYS A 338 9.81 13.68 2.28
CA LYS A 338 8.75 14.63 1.94
C LYS A 338 9.03 15.31 0.60
N ASP A 339 10.29 15.61 0.31
CA ASP A 339 10.68 16.33 -0.91
C ASP A 339 10.47 15.51 -2.18
N SER A 340 10.54 14.18 -2.07
CA SER A 340 10.18 13.23 -3.14
C SER A 340 8.69 12.86 -3.15
N ASN A 341 7.91 13.46 -2.26
CA ASN A 341 6.49 13.20 -2.09
C ASN A 341 6.16 11.73 -1.83
N TYR A 342 6.98 11.05 -0.98
CA TYR A 342 6.73 9.70 -0.46
C TYR A 342 6.41 8.65 -1.55
N PRO A 343 7.36 8.24 -2.41
CA PRO A 343 7.12 7.28 -3.48
C PRO A 343 6.62 5.90 -3.02
N LEU A 344 6.95 5.49 -1.79
CA LEU A 344 6.47 4.22 -1.21
C LEU A 344 4.97 4.18 -0.94
N LEU A 345 4.32 5.35 -0.87
CA LEU A 345 2.89 5.43 -0.56
C LEU A 345 2.04 4.92 -1.73
N ASN A 346 1.26 3.87 -1.51
CA ASN A 346 0.26 3.43 -2.47
C ASN A 346 -0.97 4.36 -2.40
N ARG A 347 -0.98 5.39 -3.24
CA ARG A 347 -2.04 6.42 -3.20
C ARG A 347 -3.41 5.93 -3.62
N ALA A 348 -3.49 4.79 -4.29
CA ALA A 348 -4.77 4.20 -4.65
C ALA A 348 -5.56 3.71 -3.42
N ILE A 349 -4.85 3.25 -2.37
CA ILE A 349 -5.45 2.70 -1.14
C ILE A 349 -5.12 3.50 0.12
N GLN A 350 -4.11 4.38 0.07
CA GLN A 350 -3.63 5.17 1.20
C GLN A 350 -3.75 6.68 0.98
N GLY A 351 -3.84 7.13 -0.27
CA GLY A 351 -4.03 8.53 -0.61
C GLY A 351 -5.44 8.99 -0.25
N GLN A 352 -5.53 9.92 0.70
CA GLN A 352 -6.79 10.48 1.16
C GLN A 352 -6.97 11.90 0.64
N ALA A 353 -8.10 12.15 -0.02
CA ALA A 353 -8.47 13.49 -0.49
C ALA A 353 -9.98 13.69 -0.39
N ALA A 354 -10.42 14.93 -0.32
CA ALA A 354 -11.83 15.28 -0.49
C ALA A 354 -12.27 14.85 -1.90
N PRO A 355 -13.39 14.13 -2.04
CA PRO A 355 -13.85 13.61 -3.34
C PRO A 355 -14.44 14.69 -4.25
N GLY A 356 -14.90 15.80 -3.70
CA GLY A 356 -15.66 16.78 -4.44
C GLY A 356 -16.90 16.15 -5.09
N SER A 357 -17.30 16.66 -6.25
CA SER A 357 -18.56 16.29 -6.90
C SER A 357 -18.71 14.82 -7.30
N ILE A 358 -17.65 13.98 -7.26
CA ILE A 358 -17.85 12.52 -7.44
C ILE A 358 -18.63 11.91 -6.27
N PHE A 359 -18.69 12.59 -5.12
CA PHE A 359 -19.50 12.21 -3.96
C PHE A 359 -21.01 12.36 -4.19
N LYS A 360 -21.44 13.15 -5.18
CA LYS A 360 -22.87 13.45 -5.42
C LYS A 360 -23.73 12.23 -5.75
N VAL A 361 -23.16 11.11 -6.17
CA VAL A 361 -23.90 9.84 -6.30
C VAL A 361 -24.43 9.37 -4.94
N ILE A 362 -23.64 9.57 -3.89
CA ILE A 362 -24.01 9.26 -2.50
C ILE A 362 -25.05 10.26 -2.01
N SER A 363 -24.84 11.54 -2.27
CA SER A 363 -25.76 12.62 -1.87
C SER A 363 -27.12 12.52 -2.57
N THR A 364 -27.14 12.13 -3.83
CA THR A 364 -28.39 11.83 -4.57
C THR A 364 -29.13 10.67 -3.92
N SER A 365 -28.41 9.60 -3.58
CA SER A 365 -29.00 8.44 -2.88
C SER A 365 -29.53 8.83 -1.50
N ALA A 366 -28.78 9.64 -0.77
CA ALA A 366 -29.19 10.14 0.56
C ALA A 366 -30.46 11.01 0.47
N ALA A 367 -30.54 11.90 -0.52
CA ALA A 367 -31.72 12.73 -0.73
C ALA A 367 -32.96 11.86 -1.04
N VAL A 368 -32.83 10.86 -1.93
CA VAL A 368 -33.96 9.95 -2.22
C VAL A 368 -34.36 9.14 -0.97
N ASN A 369 -33.40 8.67 -0.19
CA ASN A 369 -33.65 7.96 1.06
C ASN A 369 -34.32 8.85 2.14
N ALA A 370 -34.05 10.17 2.09
CA ALA A 370 -34.70 11.17 2.93
C ALA A 370 -36.12 11.54 2.45
N GLY A 371 -36.59 10.98 1.32
CA GLY A 371 -37.92 11.17 0.77
C GLY A 371 -38.04 12.22 -0.34
N TYR A 372 -36.92 12.77 -0.84
CA TYR A 372 -36.97 13.68 -2.00
C TYR A 372 -37.19 12.89 -3.29
N ASP A 373 -38.09 13.39 -4.14
CA ASP A 373 -38.36 12.75 -5.44
C ASP A 373 -37.18 12.98 -6.41
N PHE A 374 -36.70 11.90 -7.03
CA PHE A 374 -35.62 11.97 -8.01
C PHE A 374 -35.99 12.86 -9.22
N ASN A 375 -37.26 12.88 -9.62
CA ASN A 375 -37.78 13.69 -10.72
C ASN A 375 -38.39 15.01 -10.26
N GLY A 376 -38.37 15.31 -8.94
CA GLY A 376 -38.84 16.57 -8.40
C GLY A 376 -38.07 17.77 -8.93
N HIS A 377 -38.62 18.94 -8.80
CA HIS A 377 -38.01 20.18 -9.24
C HIS A 377 -37.30 20.91 -8.11
N TYR A 378 -36.00 21.18 -8.28
CA TYR A 378 -35.14 21.79 -7.27
C TYR A 378 -34.40 22.98 -7.89
N PRO A 379 -34.42 24.17 -7.24
CA PRO A 379 -33.77 25.36 -7.80
C PRO A 379 -32.25 25.22 -7.77
N CYS A 380 -31.66 25.16 -8.95
CA CYS A 380 -30.22 25.27 -9.20
C CYS A 380 -29.84 26.73 -9.40
N THR A 381 -29.67 27.47 -8.35
CA THR A 381 -29.29 28.89 -8.37
C THR A 381 -27.78 29.05 -8.52
N SER A 382 -27.30 30.22 -8.96
CA SER A 382 -25.87 30.54 -9.01
C SER A 382 -25.17 30.48 -7.65
N SER A 383 -25.92 30.75 -6.57
CA SER A 383 -25.42 30.73 -5.18
C SER A 383 -26.52 30.37 -4.19
N TYR A 384 -26.09 29.99 -3.00
CA TYR A 384 -26.91 29.69 -1.82
C TYR A 384 -26.30 30.35 -0.58
N SER A 385 -27.09 31.09 0.19
CA SER A 385 -26.61 31.85 1.35
C SER A 385 -27.07 31.23 2.67
N ILE A 386 -26.15 31.09 3.63
CA ILE A 386 -26.42 30.63 5.00
C ILE A 386 -25.63 31.49 5.98
N GLY A 387 -26.33 32.06 6.98
CA GLY A 387 -25.67 32.82 8.08
C GLY A 387 -24.79 33.97 7.56
N GLY A 388 -25.16 34.60 6.46
CA GLY A 388 -24.38 35.69 5.81
C GLY A 388 -23.21 35.21 4.94
N GLN A 389 -22.95 33.91 4.86
CA GLN A 389 -21.93 33.33 3.97
C GLN A 389 -22.57 32.85 2.67
N VAL A 390 -21.93 33.16 1.53
CA VAL A 390 -22.40 32.80 0.17
C VAL A 390 -21.60 31.62 -0.36
N PHE A 391 -22.31 30.55 -0.71
CA PHE A 391 -21.77 29.36 -1.37
C PHE A 391 -22.22 29.37 -2.84
N LYS A 392 -21.30 29.12 -3.76
CA LYS A 392 -21.55 29.23 -5.21
C LYS A 392 -21.51 27.87 -5.87
N ASN A 393 -22.23 27.75 -6.99
CA ASN A 393 -21.93 26.72 -7.98
C ASN A 393 -20.55 26.97 -8.60
N PHE A 394 -19.99 25.94 -9.23
CA PHE A 394 -18.77 26.08 -10.03
C PHE A 394 -18.97 27.23 -11.05
N GLU A 395 -18.03 28.18 -11.06
CA GLU A 395 -18.06 29.41 -11.88
C GLU A 395 -19.33 30.28 -11.68
N GLY A 396 -20.18 30.00 -10.70
CA GLY A 396 -21.38 30.76 -10.42
C GLY A 396 -22.53 30.52 -11.40
N GLU A 397 -22.52 29.43 -12.15
CA GLU A 397 -23.59 29.09 -13.09
C GLU A 397 -24.87 28.63 -12.38
N GLY A 398 -26.03 29.05 -12.87
CA GLY A 398 -27.35 28.59 -12.46
C GLY A 398 -28.05 27.86 -13.61
N HIS A 399 -28.89 26.87 -13.31
CA HIS A 399 -29.58 26.04 -14.32
C HIS A 399 -31.11 26.05 -14.14
N GLY A 400 -31.66 26.98 -13.36
CA GLY A 400 -33.10 27.04 -13.08
C GLY A 400 -33.60 25.88 -12.23
N ASP A 401 -34.88 25.56 -12.36
CA ASP A 401 -35.49 24.43 -11.63
C ASP A 401 -35.25 23.11 -12.37
N ILE A 402 -34.52 22.20 -11.75
CA ILE A 402 -34.05 20.95 -12.35
C ILE A 402 -34.31 19.74 -11.45
N SER A 403 -34.38 18.55 -12.05
CA SER A 403 -34.45 17.29 -11.30
C SER A 403 -33.13 16.93 -10.61
N LEU A 404 -33.16 15.99 -9.64
CA LEU A 404 -31.92 15.45 -9.03
C LEU A 404 -31.03 14.79 -10.09
N GLY A 405 -31.62 14.10 -11.07
CA GLY A 405 -30.86 13.53 -12.19
C GLY A 405 -30.12 14.61 -12.97
N ARG A 406 -30.80 15.71 -13.34
CA ARG A 406 -30.16 16.82 -14.03
C ARG A 406 -29.14 17.54 -13.15
N ALA A 407 -29.40 17.69 -11.85
CA ALA A 407 -28.44 18.25 -10.90
C ALA A 407 -27.15 17.40 -10.82
N LEU A 408 -27.27 16.08 -10.95
CA LEU A 408 -26.11 15.18 -11.03
C LEU A 408 -25.35 15.34 -12.36
N GLU A 409 -26.06 15.50 -13.48
CA GLU A 409 -25.49 15.70 -14.84
C GLU A 409 -24.66 16.98 -14.94
N VAL A 410 -25.25 18.11 -14.53
CA VAL A 410 -24.58 19.44 -14.57
C VAL A 410 -23.74 19.72 -13.34
N SER A 411 -23.73 18.78 -12.36
CA SER A 411 -23.00 18.92 -11.11
C SER A 411 -23.42 20.12 -10.26
N CYS A 412 -24.71 20.46 -10.22
CA CYS A 412 -25.22 21.61 -9.47
C CYS A 412 -24.97 21.44 -7.95
N ASP A 413 -24.15 22.30 -7.34
CA ASP A 413 -23.87 22.27 -5.90
C ASP A 413 -25.04 22.80 -5.08
N THR A 414 -25.70 23.88 -5.55
CA THR A 414 -26.71 24.60 -4.77
C THR A 414 -27.97 23.77 -4.53
N VAL A 415 -28.30 22.81 -5.37
CA VAL A 415 -29.34 21.81 -5.09
C VAL A 415 -28.95 20.98 -3.86
N PHE A 416 -27.76 20.40 -3.85
CA PHE A 416 -27.30 19.55 -2.76
C PHE A 416 -27.06 20.33 -1.45
N TYR A 417 -26.59 21.58 -1.54
CA TYR A 417 -26.52 22.47 -0.37
C TYR A 417 -27.89 22.63 0.30
N ARG A 418 -28.90 22.93 -0.50
CA ARG A 418 -30.27 23.14 -0.04
C ARG A 418 -30.82 21.90 0.64
N LEU A 419 -30.77 20.76 -0.03
CA LEU A 419 -31.31 19.50 0.49
C LEU A 419 -30.62 19.08 1.80
N SER A 420 -29.31 19.18 1.86
CA SER A 420 -28.53 18.82 3.06
C SER A 420 -28.80 19.79 4.21
N HIS A 421 -28.95 21.11 3.92
CA HIS A 421 -29.30 22.09 4.93
C HIS A 421 -30.72 21.88 5.49
N GLU A 422 -31.68 21.50 4.65
CA GLU A 422 -33.03 21.17 5.08
C GLU A 422 -33.05 19.95 6.00
N GLU A 423 -32.32 18.88 5.64
CA GLU A 423 -32.19 17.69 6.49
C GLU A 423 -31.50 18.01 7.82
N TRP A 424 -30.43 18.81 7.81
CA TRP A 424 -29.77 19.27 9.02
C TRP A 424 -30.73 20.03 9.95
N LYS A 425 -31.62 20.90 9.41
CA LYS A 425 -32.68 21.58 10.18
C LYS A 425 -33.71 20.60 10.72
N LYS A 426 -34.18 19.63 9.91
CA LYS A 426 -35.12 18.60 10.33
C LYS A 426 -34.56 17.76 11.47
N ASP A 427 -33.25 17.54 11.51
CA ASP A 427 -32.55 16.82 12.60
C ASP A 427 -32.25 17.68 13.83
N GLY A 428 -32.70 18.96 13.86
CA GLY A 428 -32.60 19.88 14.99
C GLY A 428 -31.42 20.85 14.94
N GLY A 429 -30.70 20.93 13.83
CA GLY A 429 -29.63 21.90 13.59
C GLY A 429 -28.47 21.76 14.59
N ASP A 430 -28.06 22.89 15.21
CA ASP A 430 -27.00 22.95 16.23
C ASP A 430 -27.39 22.27 17.57
N LYS A 431 -28.67 21.98 17.74
CA LYS A 431 -29.23 21.23 18.88
C LYS A 431 -29.91 19.96 18.36
N PRO A 432 -29.16 18.94 18.01
CA PRO A 432 -29.70 17.76 17.34
C PRO A 432 -30.76 17.07 18.24
N LYS A 433 -31.75 16.44 17.59
CA LYS A 433 -32.67 15.52 18.20
C LYS A 433 -31.93 14.38 18.90
N LYS A 434 -32.59 13.69 19.83
CA LYS A 434 -31.98 12.52 20.49
C LYS A 434 -31.54 11.44 19.51
N ASP A 435 -32.28 11.27 18.42
CA ASP A 435 -32.02 10.31 17.34
C ASP A 435 -32.20 11.02 15.98
N PRO A 436 -31.17 11.72 15.50
CA PRO A 436 -31.20 12.39 14.21
C PRO A 436 -31.07 11.35 13.08
N ASN A 437 -31.72 11.60 11.97
CA ASN A 437 -31.64 10.71 10.81
C ASN A 437 -30.26 10.74 10.16
N ASP A 438 -29.65 11.92 10.09
CA ASP A 438 -28.33 12.18 9.49
C ASP A 438 -28.16 11.46 8.13
N TRP A 439 -29.17 11.54 7.25
CA TRP A 439 -29.29 10.75 6.01
C TRP A 439 -28.05 10.77 5.13
N PHE A 440 -27.40 11.93 4.98
CA PHE A 440 -26.22 12.05 4.14
C PHE A 440 -25.03 11.26 4.70
N TYR A 441 -24.81 11.30 6.02
CA TYR A 441 -23.73 10.56 6.69
C TYR A 441 -24.02 9.07 6.77
N LYS A 442 -25.27 8.70 7.11
CA LYS A 442 -25.72 7.32 7.18
C LYS A 442 -25.60 6.61 5.83
N THR A 443 -26.06 7.27 4.76
CA THR A 443 -25.93 6.72 3.39
C THR A 443 -24.48 6.54 2.99
N ALA A 444 -23.58 7.47 3.31
CA ALA A 444 -22.17 7.32 3.02
C ALA A 444 -21.52 6.10 3.71
N HIS A 445 -21.87 5.86 4.98
CA HIS A 445 -21.44 4.64 5.69
C HIS A 445 -21.99 3.37 5.04
N GLN A 446 -23.24 3.40 4.57
CA GLN A 446 -23.86 2.27 3.87
C GLN A 446 -23.27 2.04 2.47
N PHE A 447 -22.68 3.07 1.84
CA PHE A 447 -21.88 2.94 0.63
C PHE A 447 -20.45 2.40 0.89
N GLY A 448 -20.11 2.12 2.16
CA GLY A 448 -18.82 1.57 2.55
C GLY A 448 -17.75 2.61 2.94
N LEU A 449 -18.08 3.92 2.92
CA LEU A 449 -17.13 4.95 3.34
C LEU A 449 -16.91 4.95 4.86
N GLY A 450 -15.72 5.38 5.28
CA GLY A 450 -15.31 5.34 6.70
C GLY A 450 -14.84 3.95 7.16
N LYS A 451 -14.76 2.97 6.25
CA LYS A 451 -14.25 1.61 6.47
C LYS A 451 -13.21 1.28 5.40
N GLU A 452 -12.39 0.29 5.68
CA GLU A 452 -11.54 -0.36 4.68
C GLU A 452 -12.42 -1.12 3.68
N THR A 453 -12.02 -1.16 2.40
CA THR A 453 -12.76 -1.89 1.37
C THR A 453 -12.53 -3.40 1.44
N GLY A 454 -11.50 -3.81 2.18
CA GLY A 454 -11.10 -5.22 2.29
C GLY A 454 -10.21 -5.70 1.14
N ILE A 455 -9.57 -4.77 0.41
CA ILE A 455 -8.60 -5.15 -0.62
C ILE A 455 -7.48 -6.02 -0.03
N ASP A 456 -7.05 -7.02 -0.76
CA ASP A 456 -5.96 -7.93 -0.39
C ASP A 456 -4.55 -7.29 -0.50
N LEU A 457 -4.45 -6.02 -0.12
CA LEU A 457 -3.21 -5.28 0.02
C LEU A 457 -3.12 -4.69 1.43
N PRO A 458 -1.93 -4.65 2.04
CA PRO A 458 -1.76 -4.17 3.40
C PRO A 458 -1.82 -2.65 3.48
N ASN A 459 -2.10 -2.15 4.70
CA ASN A 459 -2.06 -0.74 5.04
C ASN A 459 -3.11 0.12 4.30
N GLU A 460 -4.25 -0.45 3.92
CA GLU A 460 -5.39 0.31 3.44
C GLU A 460 -5.86 1.29 4.53
N VAL A 461 -6.30 2.48 4.12
CA VAL A 461 -6.87 3.48 5.01
C VAL A 461 -8.36 3.66 4.75
N ARG A 462 -9.11 3.80 5.83
CA ARG A 462 -10.58 3.85 5.82
C ARG A 462 -11.19 5.16 5.32
N GLY A 463 -10.37 6.19 5.00
CA GLY A 463 -10.90 7.52 4.73
C GLY A 463 -11.59 8.14 5.95
N ARG A 464 -12.50 9.11 5.72
CA ARG A 464 -13.19 9.83 6.77
C ARG A 464 -14.60 10.22 6.35
N VAL A 465 -15.58 9.82 7.15
CA VAL A 465 -16.94 10.36 7.15
C VAL A 465 -17.08 11.24 8.38
N PRO A 466 -17.16 12.56 8.26
CA PRO A 466 -17.15 13.48 9.39
C PRO A 466 -18.53 13.62 10.02
N ASP A 467 -19.11 12.51 10.47
CA ASP A 467 -20.37 12.45 11.19
C ASP A 467 -20.25 13.06 12.60
N ARG A 468 -21.38 13.16 13.32
CA ARG A 468 -21.42 13.72 14.69
C ARG A 468 -20.50 12.95 15.66
N LYS A 469 -20.40 11.63 15.51
CA LYS A 469 -19.54 10.78 16.34
C LYS A 469 -18.07 11.09 16.10
N TRP A 470 -17.67 11.17 14.84
CA TRP A 470 -16.31 11.54 14.47
C TRP A 470 -15.99 12.98 14.94
N LYS A 471 -16.89 13.94 14.70
CA LYS A 471 -16.68 15.34 15.07
C LYS A 471 -16.45 15.49 16.57
N ASN A 472 -17.24 14.80 17.40
CA ASN A 472 -17.07 14.78 18.86
C ASN A 472 -15.72 14.15 19.27
N ALA A 473 -15.34 13.02 18.69
CA ALA A 473 -14.05 12.37 18.97
C ALA A 473 -12.86 13.25 18.58
N PHE A 474 -12.94 13.87 17.41
CA PHE A 474 -11.93 14.80 16.90
C PHE A 474 -11.79 16.04 17.78
N TRP A 475 -12.93 16.63 18.22
CA TRP A 475 -12.95 17.73 19.17
C TRP A 475 -12.29 17.35 20.49
N LYS A 476 -12.64 16.21 21.09
CA LYS A 476 -12.04 15.75 22.35
C LYS A 476 -10.52 15.62 22.26
N ALA A 477 -10.02 15.12 21.13
CA ALA A 477 -8.59 14.95 20.90
C ALA A 477 -7.83 16.28 20.72
N ASN A 478 -8.48 17.33 20.18
CA ASN A 478 -7.83 18.58 19.81
C ASN A 478 -8.19 19.77 20.68
N LYS A 479 -9.25 19.66 21.51
CA LYS A 479 -9.80 20.77 22.32
C LYS A 479 -8.75 21.50 23.13
N ALA A 480 -7.86 20.77 23.82
CA ALA A 480 -6.86 21.39 24.69
C ALA A 480 -5.93 22.32 23.89
N GLY A 481 -5.43 21.86 22.74
CA GLY A 481 -4.58 22.66 21.85
C GLY A 481 -5.31 23.87 21.26
N TRP A 482 -6.55 23.68 20.82
CA TRP A 482 -7.36 24.78 20.30
C TRP A 482 -7.67 25.82 21.36
N CYS A 483 -8.02 25.42 22.58
CA CYS A 483 -8.30 26.35 23.67
C CYS A 483 -7.04 27.11 24.08
N GLU A 484 -5.87 26.48 24.06
CA GLU A 484 -4.60 27.17 24.33
C GLU A 484 -4.29 28.23 23.25
N GLN A 485 -4.40 27.85 21.97
CA GLN A 485 -4.21 28.77 20.85
C GLN A 485 -5.24 29.93 20.87
N ALA A 486 -6.48 29.64 21.27
CA ALA A 486 -7.55 30.62 21.37
C ALA A 486 -7.32 31.71 22.43
N LYS A 487 -6.41 31.51 23.41
CA LYS A 487 -6.05 32.53 24.41
C LYS A 487 -5.45 33.78 23.79
N ALA A 488 -4.87 33.67 22.60
CA ALA A 488 -4.35 34.81 21.86
C ALA A 488 -5.46 35.75 21.33
N TRP A 489 -6.72 35.33 21.30
CA TRP A 489 -7.87 36.14 20.93
C TRP A 489 -8.29 37.04 22.12
N PRO A 490 -8.67 38.33 21.93
CA PRO A 490 -8.83 39.04 20.64
C PRO A 490 -7.59 39.80 20.17
N LYS A 491 -6.44 39.68 20.83
CA LYS A 491 -5.22 40.43 20.50
C LYS A 491 -4.71 40.04 19.09
N LYS A 492 -4.78 38.75 18.75
CA LYS A 492 -4.39 38.20 17.47
C LYS A 492 -5.64 37.70 16.72
N LYS A 493 -6.04 38.44 15.68
CA LYS A 493 -7.27 38.16 14.89
C LYS A 493 -7.01 37.48 13.56
N ASP A 494 -5.90 36.74 13.43
CA ASP A 494 -5.65 35.95 12.24
C ASP A 494 -6.61 34.76 12.12
N PHE A 495 -6.70 34.19 10.91
CA PHE A 495 -7.63 33.10 10.60
C PHE A 495 -7.40 31.87 11.50
N GLY A 496 -6.15 31.51 11.77
CA GLY A 496 -5.82 30.34 12.61
C GLY A 496 -6.32 30.50 14.05
N THR A 497 -6.15 31.70 14.65
CA THR A 497 -6.64 31.99 16.02
C THR A 497 -8.16 32.02 16.08
N LYS A 498 -8.84 32.54 15.03
CA LYS A 498 -10.29 32.49 14.91
C LYS A 498 -10.79 31.04 14.86
N LEU A 499 -10.20 30.23 14.01
CA LEU A 499 -10.55 28.81 13.86
C LEU A 499 -10.30 28.02 15.15
N ALA A 500 -9.19 28.29 15.85
CA ALA A 500 -8.89 27.66 17.13
C ALA A 500 -9.94 28.04 18.21
N ARG A 501 -10.41 29.29 18.21
CA ARG A 501 -11.46 29.71 19.11
C ARG A 501 -12.79 29.01 18.83
N GLU A 502 -13.21 28.93 17.58
CA GLU A 502 -14.39 28.19 17.15
C GLU A 502 -14.27 26.70 17.52
N GLY A 503 -13.12 26.09 17.24
CA GLY A 503 -12.82 24.71 17.62
C GLY A 503 -12.86 24.46 19.13
N CYS A 504 -12.33 25.39 19.93
CA CYS A 504 -12.38 25.29 21.39
C CYS A 504 -13.82 25.31 21.93
N LEU A 505 -14.65 26.21 21.42
CA LEU A 505 -16.01 26.48 21.98
C LEU A 505 -17.07 25.52 21.42
N GLU A 506 -17.03 25.26 20.12
CA GLU A 506 -18.11 24.60 19.36
C GLU A 506 -17.67 23.47 18.44
N GLY A 507 -16.38 23.11 18.44
CA GLY A 507 -15.83 22.12 17.51
C GLY A 507 -16.46 20.72 17.58
N MET A 508 -17.26 20.41 18.62
CA MET A 508 -18.04 19.17 18.70
C MET A 508 -19.36 19.23 17.93
N LYS A 509 -19.83 20.42 17.58
CA LYS A 509 -21.12 20.61 16.88
C LYS A 509 -20.96 20.34 15.39
N LEU A 510 -21.98 19.76 14.80
CA LEU A 510 -22.13 19.67 13.35
C LEU A 510 -22.93 20.88 12.88
N HIS A 511 -22.25 21.89 12.33
CA HIS A 511 -22.88 23.13 11.86
C HIS A 511 -23.46 22.98 10.47
N ALA A 512 -24.31 23.94 10.08
CA ALA A 512 -24.91 23.99 8.75
C ALA A 512 -23.88 23.92 7.62
N TYR A 513 -22.75 24.64 7.76
CA TYR A 513 -21.71 24.59 6.69
C TYR A 513 -20.98 23.25 6.63
N ASP A 514 -20.85 22.51 7.73
CA ASP A 514 -20.33 21.14 7.69
C ASP A 514 -21.21 20.25 6.82
N SER A 515 -22.55 20.36 7.04
CA SER A 515 -23.54 19.58 6.30
C SER A 515 -23.55 19.90 4.81
N ILE A 516 -23.56 21.19 4.42
CA ILE A 516 -23.60 21.58 3.01
C ILE A 516 -22.31 21.23 2.29
N ASN A 517 -21.13 21.47 2.88
CA ASN A 517 -19.87 21.07 2.30
C ASN A 517 -19.77 19.54 2.15
N TYR A 518 -20.26 18.80 3.15
CA TYR A 518 -20.32 17.35 3.09
C TYR A 518 -21.15 16.84 1.90
N ALA A 519 -22.28 17.48 1.62
CA ALA A 519 -23.18 17.06 0.55
C ALA A 519 -22.55 17.12 -0.86
N ILE A 520 -21.47 17.86 -1.02
CA ILE A 520 -20.73 17.93 -2.28
C ILE A 520 -19.33 17.27 -2.18
N GLY A 521 -19.09 16.52 -1.11
CA GLY A 521 -17.82 15.81 -0.88
C GLY A 521 -16.66 16.72 -0.53
N GLN A 522 -16.92 17.82 0.17
CA GLN A 522 -15.95 18.81 0.64
C GLN A 522 -15.85 18.80 2.17
N GLY A 523 -15.16 19.77 2.75
CA GLY A 523 -14.94 19.88 4.18
C GLY A 523 -13.99 18.81 4.69
N ASP A 524 -14.37 18.18 5.82
CA ASP A 524 -13.54 17.15 6.48
C ASP A 524 -13.65 15.75 5.84
N THR A 525 -14.39 15.60 4.75
CA THR A 525 -14.59 14.32 4.04
C THR A 525 -13.31 13.88 3.36
N LEU A 526 -12.88 12.64 3.59
CA LEU A 526 -11.72 12.05 2.93
C LEU A 526 -12.08 10.66 2.40
N VAL A 527 -11.72 10.41 1.15
CA VAL A 527 -11.86 9.10 0.50
C VAL A 527 -10.58 8.68 -0.17
N THR A 528 -10.47 7.38 -0.48
CA THR A 528 -9.40 6.84 -1.32
C THR A 528 -9.91 6.53 -2.72
N PRO A 529 -9.05 6.48 -3.74
CA PRO A 529 -9.43 6.08 -5.10
C PRO A 529 -10.10 4.70 -5.16
N ILE A 530 -9.61 3.74 -4.37
CA ILE A 530 -10.19 2.40 -4.34
C ILE A 530 -11.61 2.39 -3.78
N GLN A 531 -11.91 3.18 -2.74
CA GLN A 531 -13.27 3.33 -2.22
C GLN A 531 -14.22 3.85 -3.29
N MET A 532 -13.80 4.88 -4.04
CA MET A 532 -14.64 5.41 -5.10
C MET A 532 -14.78 4.44 -6.27
N ALA A 533 -13.72 3.69 -6.62
CA ALA A 533 -13.80 2.62 -7.63
C ALA A 533 -14.81 1.53 -7.23
N THR A 534 -14.81 1.12 -5.97
CA THR A 534 -15.77 0.15 -5.42
C THR A 534 -17.21 0.66 -5.52
N ILE A 535 -17.44 1.94 -5.17
CA ILE A 535 -18.78 2.55 -5.23
C ILE A 535 -19.28 2.65 -6.69
N TYR A 536 -18.45 3.16 -7.60
CA TYR A 536 -18.84 3.30 -9.00
C TYR A 536 -18.98 1.93 -9.70
N GLY A 537 -18.16 0.95 -9.31
CA GLY A 537 -18.32 -0.44 -9.71
C GLY A 537 -19.65 -1.04 -9.25
N ALA A 538 -20.05 -0.75 -8.02
CA ALA A 538 -21.34 -1.19 -7.49
C ALA A 538 -22.52 -0.52 -8.22
N ILE A 539 -22.42 0.73 -8.60
CA ILE A 539 -23.46 1.40 -9.43
C ILE A 539 -23.56 0.67 -10.79
N SER A 540 -22.42 0.42 -11.44
CA SER A 540 -22.35 -0.27 -12.74
C SER A 540 -22.95 -1.68 -12.73
N ASN A 541 -22.75 -2.44 -11.65
CA ASN A 541 -23.16 -3.86 -11.58
C ASN A 541 -24.56 -4.10 -11.01
N GLY A 542 -25.34 -3.04 -10.80
CA GLY A 542 -26.70 -3.14 -10.26
C GLY A 542 -26.78 -3.15 -8.73
N GLY A 543 -25.78 -2.61 -8.06
CA GLY A 543 -25.80 -2.29 -6.63
C GLY A 543 -25.03 -3.23 -5.72
N THR A 544 -24.26 -4.19 -6.23
CA THR A 544 -23.48 -5.12 -5.41
C THR A 544 -22.11 -4.55 -5.08
N LEU A 545 -21.79 -4.45 -3.79
CA LEU A 545 -20.47 -4.04 -3.30
C LEU A 545 -19.57 -5.27 -3.20
N TYR A 546 -18.49 -5.30 -4.01
CA TYR A 546 -17.46 -6.33 -3.96
C TYR A 546 -16.23 -5.81 -3.24
N ASP A 547 -15.57 -6.69 -2.49
CA ASP A 547 -14.22 -6.42 -1.98
C ASP A 547 -13.26 -6.34 -3.17
N PRO A 548 -12.50 -5.27 -3.32
CA PRO A 548 -11.48 -5.21 -4.35
C PRO A 548 -10.44 -6.32 -4.13
N THR A 549 -10.00 -6.96 -5.20
CA THR A 549 -9.07 -8.09 -5.08
C THR A 549 -8.03 -8.04 -6.19
N VAL A 550 -6.75 -8.20 -5.82
CA VAL A 550 -5.62 -8.28 -6.75
C VAL A 550 -5.24 -9.74 -7.02
N GLY A 551 -5.25 -10.58 -5.99
CA GLY A 551 -4.98 -12.00 -6.13
C GLY A 551 -6.11 -12.74 -6.85
N LYS A 552 -5.76 -13.67 -7.76
CA LYS A 552 -6.69 -14.49 -8.53
C LYS A 552 -6.60 -15.96 -8.18
N ALA A 553 -5.36 -16.45 -7.96
CA ALA A 553 -5.11 -17.82 -7.52
C ALA A 553 -3.73 -17.98 -6.88
N ILE A 554 -3.58 -18.97 -6.00
CA ILE A 554 -2.31 -19.46 -5.48
C ILE A 554 -2.11 -20.85 -6.09
N VAL A 555 -0.95 -21.05 -6.74
CA VAL A 555 -0.60 -22.28 -7.46
C VAL A 555 0.60 -22.93 -6.79
N SER A 556 0.47 -24.17 -6.34
CA SER A 556 1.58 -24.91 -5.74
C SER A 556 2.73 -25.11 -6.74
N PRO A 557 3.97 -25.29 -6.28
CA PRO A 557 5.14 -25.45 -7.16
C PRO A 557 5.04 -26.62 -8.13
N ASP A 558 4.25 -27.65 -7.79
CA ASP A 558 4.01 -28.85 -8.58
C ASP A 558 2.73 -28.76 -9.45
N GLY A 559 2.05 -27.61 -9.46
CA GLY A 559 0.82 -27.37 -10.22
C GLY A 559 -0.42 -28.16 -9.77
N LYS A 560 -0.28 -29.08 -8.82
CA LYS A 560 -1.36 -30.00 -8.41
C LYS A 560 -2.43 -29.33 -7.55
N HIS A 561 -2.08 -28.29 -6.83
CA HIS A 561 -3.01 -27.57 -5.95
C HIS A 561 -3.17 -26.13 -6.42
N ILE A 562 -4.38 -25.78 -6.86
CA ILE A 562 -4.76 -24.45 -7.29
C ILE A 562 -5.85 -23.93 -6.36
N GLN A 563 -5.49 -22.99 -5.49
CA GLN A 563 -6.44 -22.30 -4.64
C GLN A 563 -6.91 -21.03 -5.35
N ARG A 564 -8.14 -21.05 -5.89
CA ARG A 564 -8.76 -19.87 -6.52
C ARG A 564 -9.25 -18.91 -5.46
N ILE A 565 -8.98 -17.62 -5.65
CA ILE A 565 -9.49 -16.53 -4.83
C ILE A 565 -10.77 -16.03 -5.53
N GLN A 566 -11.91 -16.30 -4.91
CA GLN A 566 -13.22 -15.94 -5.48
C GLN A 566 -13.57 -14.48 -5.16
N PRO A 567 -14.28 -13.77 -6.07
CA PRO A 567 -14.87 -12.48 -5.74
C PRO A 567 -15.77 -12.58 -4.52
N HIS A 568 -15.64 -11.67 -3.59
CA HIS A 568 -16.46 -11.63 -2.37
C HIS A 568 -17.35 -10.38 -2.38
N ALA A 569 -18.66 -10.58 -2.32
CA ALA A 569 -19.63 -9.51 -2.17
C ALA A 569 -19.97 -9.32 -0.69
N HIS A 570 -19.66 -8.12 -0.15
CA HIS A 570 -19.91 -7.81 1.27
C HIS A 570 -21.21 -7.05 1.51
N GLY A 571 -21.92 -6.62 0.46
CA GLY A 571 -23.17 -5.88 0.64
C GLY A 571 -23.82 -5.40 -0.65
N LYS A 572 -24.84 -4.57 -0.46
CA LYS A 572 -25.52 -3.87 -1.55
C LYS A 572 -25.66 -2.39 -1.23
N LEU A 573 -25.66 -1.56 -2.26
CA LEU A 573 -25.96 -0.14 -2.12
C LEU A 573 -27.37 0.05 -1.51
N PRO A 574 -27.57 1.00 -0.60
CA PRO A 574 -28.82 1.25 0.08
C PRO A 574 -29.78 2.06 -0.80
N VAL A 575 -29.98 1.65 -2.05
CA VAL A 575 -30.83 2.33 -3.02
C VAL A 575 -31.71 1.32 -3.77
N SER A 576 -32.94 1.76 -4.10
CA SER A 576 -33.84 0.92 -4.90
C SER A 576 -33.28 0.71 -6.30
N LYS A 577 -33.65 -0.42 -6.95
CA LYS A 577 -33.30 -0.67 -8.36
C LYS A 577 -33.78 0.46 -9.29
N LYS A 578 -34.95 1.07 -9.00
CA LYS A 578 -35.50 2.20 -9.74
C LYS A 578 -34.54 3.42 -9.64
N THR A 579 -34.18 3.80 -8.42
CA THR A 579 -33.27 4.92 -8.16
C THR A 579 -31.90 4.68 -8.81
N LEU A 580 -31.38 3.45 -8.68
CA LEU A 580 -30.10 3.08 -9.30
C LEU A 580 -30.13 3.23 -10.82
N GLY A 581 -31.20 2.76 -11.49
CA GLY A 581 -31.36 2.95 -12.93
C GLY A 581 -31.51 4.43 -13.36
N GLN A 582 -32.19 5.22 -12.54
CA GLN A 582 -32.29 6.67 -12.76
C GLN A 582 -30.93 7.38 -12.63
N MET A 583 -30.12 7.00 -11.62
CA MET A 583 -28.75 7.50 -11.43
C MET A 583 -27.85 7.06 -12.58
N ASP A 584 -27.96 5.82 -13.02
CA ASP A 584 -27.22 5.28 -14.17
C ASP A 584 -27.47 6.11 -15.43
N GLY A 585 -28.76 6.40 -15.75
CA GLY A 585 -29.13 7.28 -16.83
C GLY A 585 -28.57 8.73 -16.69
N ALA A 586 -28.58 9.29 -15.48
CA ALA A 586 -27.98 10.60 -15.22
C ALA A 586 -26.46 10.60 -15.42
N LEU A 587 -25.75 9.54 -14.99
CA LEU A 587 -24.30 9.41 -15.16
C LEU A 587 -23.92 9.18 -16.64
N ALA A 588 -24.76 8.50 -17.43
CA ALA A 588 -24.64 8.47 -18.90
C ALA A 588 -24.82 9.89 -19.48
N GLY A 589 -25.77 10.66 -18.94
CA GLY A 589 -25.97 12.07 -19.27
C GLY A 589 -24.73 12.94 -19.04
N VAL A 590 -23.97 12.70 -17.94
CA VAL A 590 -22.69 13.40 -17.69
C VAL A 590 -21.71 13.22 -18.86
N ALA A 591 -21.62 12.01 -19.41
CA ALA A 591 -20.72 11.68 -20.51
C ALA A 591 -21.19 12.15 -21.89
N THR A 592 -22.49 12.39 -22.06
CA THR A 592 -23.09 12.72 -23.39
C THR A 592 -23.50 14.17 -23.55
N ARG A 593 -23.99 14.84 -22.49
CA ARG A 593 -24.52 16.22 -22.51
C ARG A 593 -24.21 17.03 -21.25
N GLY A 594 -23.45 16.47 -20.32
CA GLY A 594 -23.06 17.08 -19.05
C GLY A 594 -21.58 17.47 -18.99
N THR A 595 -21.03 17.53 -17.77
CA THR A 595 -19.69 18.08 -17.49
C THR A 595 -18.52 17.30 -18.11
N ALA A 596 -18.74 16.07 -18.61
CA ALA A 596 -17.73 15.26 -19.28
C ALA A 596 -17.98 15.05 -20.78
N ALA A 597 -19.07 15.61 -21.35
CA ALA A 597 -19.46 15.36 -22.75
C ALA A 597 -18.34 15.68 -23.75
N TRP A 598 -17.66 16.81 -23.58
CA TRP A 598 -16.54 17.20 -24.43
C TRP A 598 -15.34 16.26 -24.42
N ARG A 599 -15.21 15.43 -23.37
CA ARG A 599 -14.17 14.39 -23.29
C ARG A 599 -14.54 13.12 -24.01
N PHE A 600 -15.83 12.84 -24.12
CA PHE A 600 -16.33 11.64 -24.81
C PHE A 600 -16.95 11.95 -26.18
N GLY A 601 -16.70 13.13 -26.75
CA GLY A 601 -16.98 13.42 -28.15
C GLY A 601 -16.38 12.33 -29.06
N GLY A 602 -17.17 11.77 -29.99
CA GLY A 602 -16.75 10.67 -30.85
C GLY A 602 -16.61 9.31 -30.17
N TRP A 603 -16.93 9.16 -28.88
CA TRP A 603 -16.99 7.86 -28.23
C TRP A 603 -18.20 7.04 -28.73
N PRO A 604 -18.07 5.73 -29.04
CA PRO A 604 -19.17 4.91 -29.55
C PRO A 604 -20.18 4.53 -28.45
N GLN A 605 -20.98 5.50 -28.00
CA GLN A 605 -21.94 5.36 -26.88
C GLN A 605 -23.01 4.31 -27.11
N ASP A 606 -23.36 4.05 -28.36
CA ASP A 606 -24.34 3.03 -28.78
C ASP A 606 -23.82 1.60 -28.55
N LYS A 607 -22.49 1.40 -28.65
CA LYS A 607 -21.83 0.10 -28.49
C LYS A 607 -21.24 -0.10 -27.12
N ILE A 608 -20.66 0.95 -26.55
CA ILE A 608 -19.98 0.97 -25.27
C ILE A 608 -20.52 2.14 -24.45
N PRO A 609 -21.68 2.01 -23.79
CA PRO A 609 -22.23 3.06 -22.95
C PRO A 609 -21.23 3.50 -21.86
N MET A 610 -20.88 4.78 -21.87
CA MET A 610 -19.97 5.41 -20.92
C MET A 610 -20.76 6.22 -19.90
N HIS A 611 -20.44 6.02 -18.65
CA HIS A 611 -20.98 6.75 -17.51
C HIS A 611 -19.85 7.48 -16.82
N ALA A 612 -20.08 8.71 -16.38
CA ALA A 612 -19.02 9.53 -15.81
C ALA A 612 -19.53 10.43 -14.70
N LYS A 613 -18.61 10.84 -13.84
CA LYS A 613 -18.79 11.98 -12.93
C LYS A 613 -17.46 12.69 -12.76
N THR A 614 -17.47 13.99 -12.99
CA THR A 614 -16.33 14.87 -12.75
C THR A 614 -16.32 15.34 -11.30
N GLY A 615 -15.14 15.52 -10.73
CA GLY A 615 -14.93 16.10 -9.42
C GLY A 615 -13.78 17.10 -9.44
N THR A 616 -13.98 18.21 -8.75
CA THR A 616 -12.96 19.21 -8.47
C THR A 616 -13.07 19.52 -6.99
N ALA A 617 -12.06 19.10 -6.22
CA ALA A 617 -12.08 19.29 -4.78
C ALA A 617 -11.20 20.47 -4.38
N GLU A 618 -11.78 21.41 -3.66
CA GLU A 618 -11.07 22.55 -3.10
C GLU A 618 -10.42 22.16 -1.77
N VAL A 619 -9.17 22.54 -1.55
CA VAL A 619 -8.44 22.31 -0.32
C VAL A 619 -7.81 23.62 0.12
N TYR A 620 -8.11 24.05 1.34
CA TYR A 620 -7.58 25.29 1.88
C TYR A 620 -6.05 25.37 1.77
N GLY A 621 -5.55 26.45 1.21
CA GLY A 621 -4.11 26.70 1.01
C GLY A 621 -3.43 25.82 -0.05
N LYS A 622 -4.19 25.08 -0.86
CA LYS A 622 -3.70 24.26 -1.97
C LYS A 622 -4.53 24.52 -3.23
N GLN A 623 -3.98 24.12 -4.35
CA GLN A 623 -4.73 24.10 -5.62
C GLN A 623 -5.73 22.94 -5.62
N THR A 624 -6.72 23.01 -6.50
CA THR A 624 -7.80 22.02 -6.59
C THR A 624 -7.30 20.63 -6.98
N THR A 625 -7.89 19.61 -6.37
CA THR A 625 -7.63 18.19 -6.68
C THR A 625 -8.61 17.73 -7.77
N SER A 626 -8.06 17.22 -8.85
CA SER A 626 -8.80 16.61 -9.95
C SER A 626 -9.28 15.22 -9.57
N TRP A 627 -10.58 14.93 -9.80
CA TRP A 627 -11.17 13.60 -9.70
C TRP A 627 -12.00 13.28 -10.94
N PHE A 628 -11.85 12.08 -11.45
CA PHE A 628 -12.68 11.57 -12.52
C PHE A 628 -13.05 10.12 -12.27
N ALA A 629 -14.32 9.88 -12.06
CA ALA A 629 -14.88 8.55 -11.82
C ALA A 629 -15.78 8.17 -13.00
N THR A 630 -15.54 7.02 -13.59
CA THR A 630 -16.20 6.55 -14.80
C THR A 630 -16.47 5.06 -14.74
N TYR A 631 -17.45 4.60 -15.49
CA TYR A 631 -17.66 3.16 -15.67
C TYR A 631 -18.34 2.85 -17.01
N THR A 632 -18.10 1.65 -17.47
CA THR A 632 -18.89 0.90 -18.45
C THR A 632 -19.53 -0.30 -17.76
N LYS A 633 -20.26 -1.13 -18.45
CA LYS A 633 -20.79 -2.36 -17.83
C LYS A 633 -19.73 -3.36 -17.35
N ASP A 634 -18.49 -3.25 -17.84
CA ASP A 634 -17.42 -4.20 -17.58
C ASP A 634 -16.33 -3.63 -16.67
N TYR A 635 -16.00 -2.33 -16.81
CA TYR A 635 -14.88 -1.69 -16.09
C TYR A 635 -15.28 -0.38 -15.43
N THR A 636 -14.70 -0.16 -14.27
CA THR A 636 -14.71 1.13 -13.57
C THR A 636 -13.31 1.69 -13.55
N ILE A 637 -13.16 2.98 -13.89
CA ILE A 637 -11.89 3.69 -13.78
C ILE A 637 -12.08 4.95 -12.92
N VAL A 638 -11.27 5.05 -11.87
CA VAL A 638 -11.21 6.26 -11.04
C VAL A 638 -9.79 6.78 -11.03
N MET A 639 -9.64 8.03 -11.40
CA MET A 639 -8.36 8.74 -11.40
C MET A 639 -8.44 10.01 -10.55
N THR A 640 -7.38 10.26 -9.80
CA THR A 640 -7.20 11.51 -9.04
C THR A 640 -5.80 12.08 -9.24
N ILE A 641 -5.71 13.40 -9.32
CA ILE A 641 -4.44 14.15 -9.38
C ILE A 641 -4.52 15.29 -8.36
N SER A 642 -3.69 15.19 -7.32
CA SER A 642 -3.57 16.21 -6.30
C SER A 642 -3.06 17.52 -6.92
N GLN A 643 -3.67 18.64 -6.58
CA GLN A 643 -3.30 19.96 -7.10
C GLN A 643 -3.20 19.99 -8.64
N GLY A 644 -4.09 19.22 -9.32
CA GLY A 644 -4.06 19.01 -10.77
C GLY A 644 -5.12 19.79 -11.56
N GLY A 645 -6.00 20.53 -10.88
CA GLY A 645 -7.09 21.28 -11.55
C GLY A 645 -8.43 20.56 -11.56
N THR A 646 -9.17 20.64 -12.67
CA THR A 646 -10.51 20.07 -12.80
C THR A 646 -10.48 18.59 -13.23
N GLY A 647 -11.52 17.83 -12.85
CA GLY A 647 -11.63 16.42 -13.18
C GLY A 647 -11.61 16.12 -14.66
N SER A 648 -12.48 16.77 -15.44
CA SER A 648 -12.53 16.59 -16.89
C SER A 648 -11.31 17.17 -17.61
N GLY A 649 -10.67 18.21 -17.05
CA GLY A 649 -9.50 18.87 -17.64
C GLY A 649 -8.24 18.04 -17.50
N ALA A 650 -7.88 17.61 -16.28
CA ALA A 650 -6.64 16.93 -16.00
C ALA A 650 -6.74 15.39 -16.11
N SER A 651 -7.68 14.78 -15.40
CA SER A 651 -7.81 13.31 -15.39
C SER A 651 -8.57 12.75 -16.60
N GLY A 652 -9.44 13.55 -17.21
CA GLY A 652 -10.34 13.11 -18.29
C GLY A 652 -9.63 12.51 -19.51
N PRO A 653 -8.61 13.17 -20.09
CA PRO A 653 -7.89 12.65 -21.26
C PRO A 653 -7.25 11.27 -20.98
N ALA A 654 -6.61 11.14 -19.83
CA ALA A 654 -5.94 9.91 -19.45
C ALA A 654 -6.94 8.74 -19.27
N VAL A 655 -8.07 8.99 -18.60
CA VAL A 655 -9.13 7.99 -18.44
C VAL A 655 -9.70 7.57 -19.78
N ARG A 656 -9.97 8.51 -20.70
CA ARG A 656 -10.40 8.23 -22.07
C ARG A 656 -9.41 7.30 -22.78
N ASN A 657 -8.12 7.61 -22.70
CA ASN A 657 -7.07 6.82 -23.37
C ASN A 657 -6.95 5.40 -22.78
N ILE A 658 -7.17 5.23 -21.49
CA ILE A 658 -7.21 3.88 -20.87
C ILE A 658 -8.38 3.10 -21.46
N TYR A 659 -9.58 3.67 -21.56
CA TYR A 659 -10.73 3.00 -22.19
C TYR A 659 -10.50 2.72 -23.68
N ASN A 660 -9.88 3.65 -24.41
CA ASN A 660 -9.49 3.42 -25.80
C ASN A 660 -8.64 2.15 -25.94
N ALA A 661 -7.68 1.98 -25.05
CA ALA A 661 -6.83 0.78 -25.04
C ALA A 661 -7.59 -0.49 -24.63
N LEU A 662 -8.45 -0.41 -23.63
CA LEU A 662 -9.25 -1.56 -23.18
C LEU A 662 -10.12 -2.10 -24.32
N TYR A 663 -10.79 -1.23 -25.06
CA TYR A 663 -11.79 -1.60 -26.05
C TYR A 663 -11.32 -1.50 -27.52
N GLY A 664 -10.10 -1.03 -27.75
CA GLY A 664 -9.57 -0.83 -29.11
C GLY A 664 -10.30 0.30 -29.86
N VAL A 665 -10.65 1.38 -29.15
CA VAL A 665 -11.34 2.55 -29.72
C VAL A 665 -10.29 3.54 -30.24
N ASP A 666 -10.44 3.98 -31.48
CA ASP A 666 -9.61 5.03 -32.06
C ASP A 666 -10.08 6.45 -31.66
N GLU A 667 -9.37 7.49 -32.08
CA GLU A 667 -9.70 8.88 -31.76
C GLU A 667 -11.06 9.34 -32.37
N LYS A 668 -11.52 8.68 -33.45
CA LYS A 668 -12.78 8.98 -34.13
C LYS A 668 -13.94 8.11 -33.67
N GLY A 669 -13.71 7.17 -32.72
CA GLY A 669 -14.72 6.26 -32.20
C GLY A 669 -14.88 4.96 -32.98
N GLY A 670 -14.00 4.70 -33.94
CA GLY A 670 -13.90 3.40 -34.60
C GLY A 670 -13.42 2.33 -33.61
N ILE A 671 -13.98 1.12 -33.66
CA ILE A 671 -13.58 0.02 -32.80
C ILE A 671 -12.79 -0.99 -33.63
N ASP A 672 -11.54 -1.23 -33.26
CA ASP A 672 -10.72 -2.34 -33.77
C ASP A 672 -10.58 -3.41 -32.70
N PRO A 673 -11.32 -4.55 -32.83
CA PRO A 673 -11.24 -5.63 -31.87
C PRO A 673 -9.85 -6.27 -31.71
N LYS A 674 -8.97 -6.12 -32.74
CA LYS A 674 -7.60 -6.66 -32.70
C LYS A 674 -6.65 -5.77 -31.87
N ALA A 675 -6.95 -4.49 -31.81
CA ALA A 675 -6.21 -3.52 -30.98
C ALA A 675 -6.71 -3.48 -29.53
N ALA A 676 -7.88 -4.06 -29.23
CA ALA A 676 -8.43 -4.11 -27.89
C ALA A 676 -7.56 -4.97 -26.97
N LEU A 677 -7.10 -4.41 -25.85
CA LEU A 677 -6.31 -5.16 -24.87
C LEU A 677 -7.16 -6.12 -24.05
N LEU A 678 -8.31 -5.64 -23.61
CA LEU A 678 -9.17 -6.39 -22.69
C LEU A 678 -10.64 -5.98 -22.94
N PRO A 679 -11.21 -6.39 -24.09
CA PRO A 679 -12.58 -5.99 -24.48
C PRO A 679 -13.65 -6.58 -23.55
N LYS A 680 -13.32 -7.58 -22.76
CA LYS A 680 -14.15 -8.20 -21.71
C LYS A 680 -13.27 -8.65 -20.55
N PRO A 681 -13.81 -8.70 -19.32
CA PRO A 681 -13.11 -9.26 -18.17
C PRO A 681 -12.68 -10.70 -18.38
N GLU A 682 -11.46 -11.03 -17.99
CA GLU A 682 -10.93 -12.39 -18.10
C GLU A 682 -11.21 -13.22 -16.84
N ALA A 683 -12.13 -14.17 -16.92
CA ALA A 683 -12.42 -15.09 -15.82
C ALA A 683 -11.41 -16.26 -15.70
N ARG A 684 -10.69 -16.58 -16.78
CA ARG A 684 -9.81 -17.75 -16.86
C ARG A 684 -8.44 -17.49 -16.26
N LEU A 685 -7.87 -18.52 -15.64
CA LEU A 685 -6.44 -18.52 -15.27
C LEU A 685 -5.61 -18.80 -16.52
N PRO A 686 -4.33 -18.37 -16.56
CA PRO A 686 -3.39 -18.84 -17.56
C PRO A 686 -3.24 -20.36 -17.49
N LYS A 687 -2.76 -20.99 -18.56
CA LYS A 687 -2.56 -22.43 -18.59
C LYS A 687 -1.48 -22.83 -17.58
N ILE A 688 -1.81 -23.80 -16.74
CA ILE A 688 -0.92 -24.35 -15.73
C ILE A 688 -0.60 -25.77 -16.16
N GLU A 689 0.69 -26.07 -16.34
CA GLU A 689 1.18 -27.38 -16.74
C GLU A 689 1.27 -28.34 -15.55
N GLY A 690 1.39 -29.63 -15.83
CA GLY A 690 1.43 -30.66 -14.80
C GLY A 690 2.67 -30.63 -13.89
N ASP A 691 3.71 -29.91 -14.28
CA ASP A 691 4.93 -29.66 -13.50
C ASP A 691 4.88 -28.36 -12.68
N GLY A 692 3.75 -27.64 -12.73
CA GLY A 692 3.54 -26.37 -12.03
C GLY A 692 4.01 -25.15 -12.77
N SER A 693 4.59 -25.29 -13.95
CA SER A 693 4.91 -24.15 -14.79
C SER A 693 3.65 -23.48 -15.32
N ILE A 694 3.69 -22.15 -15.46
CA ILE A 694 2.55 -21.36 -15.92
C ILE A 694 2.93 -20.73 -17.24
N GLU A 695 2.16 -21.05 -18.29
CA GLU A 695 2.41 -20.54 -19.63
C GLU A 695 2.17 -19.05 -19.71
N ALA A 696 3.24 -18.30 -19.95
CA ALA A 696 3.19 -16.85 -20.12
C ALA A 696 2.77 -16.51 -21.56
N GLN A 697 1.73 -15.66 -21.69
CA GLN A 697 1.35 -15.12 -22.99
C GLN A 697 2.25 -13.92 -23.31
N PRO A 698 2.93 -13.86 -24.47
CA PRO A 698 3.83 -12.77 -24.79
C PRO A 698 3.15 -11.40 -24.75
N ILE A 699 3.82 -10.42 -24.12
CA ILE A 699 3.40 -9.03 -24.15
C ILE A 699 3.88 -8.41 -25.46
N LYS A 700 2.92 -7.99 -26.28
CA LYS A 700 3.18 -7.11 -27.43
C LYS A 700 3.01 -5.66 -26.99
N PRO A 701 3.86 -4.73 -27.44
CA PRO A 701 3.64 -3.31 -27.21
C PRO A 701 2.26 -2.91 -27.71
N TYR A 702 1.53 -2.11 -26.89
CA TYR A 702 0.25 -1.56 -27.34
C TYR A 702 0.49 -0.55 -28.46
N VAL A 703 -0.18 -0.77 -29.59
CA VAL A 703 -0.24 0.17 -30.71
C VAL A 703 -1.67 0.68 -30.77
N PRO A 704 -1.88 2.01 -30.60
CA PRO A 704 -3.21 2.58 -30.76
C PRO A 704 -3.78 2.24 -32.14
N PRO A 705 -5.09 1.97 -32.26
CA PRO A 705 -5.71 1.75 -33.56
C PRO A 705 -5.52 2.99 -34.46
N SER A 706 -5.14 2.75 -35.72
CA SER A 706 -5.10 3.83 -36.73
C SER A 706 -6.51 4.36 -36.96
N PRO A 707 -6.70 5.66 -37.17
CA PRO A 707 -8.01 6.22 -37.50
C PRO A 707 -8.61 5.47 -38.69
N SER A 708 -9.80 4.92 -38.52
CA SER A 708 -10.52 4.28 -39.62
C SER A 708 -10.63 5.26 -40.77
N PRO A 709 -10.37 4.86 -42.07
CA PRO A 709 -10.60 5.73 -43.20
C PRO A 709 -12.05 6.23 -43.14
N SER A 710 -12.26 7.53 -43.15
CA SER A 710 -13.60 8.09 -43.28
C SER A 710 -14.26 7.44 -44.51
N ALA A 711 -15.45 6.86 -44.32
CA ALA A 711 -16.29 6.49 -45.43
C ALA A 711 -16.34 7.73 -46.36
N SER A 712 -15.81 7.58 -47.57
CA SER A 712 -15.70 8.63 -48.54
C SER A 712 -17.07 9.34 -48.65
N GLU A 713 -17.04 10.65 -48.47
CA GLU A 713 -18.13 11.51 -48.93
C GLU A 713 -18.41 11.14 -50.36
N SER A 714 -19.58 10.58 -50.64
CA SER A 714 -20.12 10.45 -51.98
C SER A 714 -20.28 11.85 -52.51
N PRO A 715 -19.75 12.19 -53.67
CA PRO A 715 -19.94 13.51 -54.25
C PRO A 715 -21.40 13.69 -54.61
N ARG A 716 -22.03 14.71 -54.06
CA ARG A 716 -23.27 15.31 -54.62
C ARG A 716 -22.92 16.56 -55.38
#